data_e9562c5c4b717617ee72751ed585f0cf
#
_entry.id   e9562c5c4b717617ee72751ed585f0cf
#
_cell.length_a   1.000
_cell.length_b   1.000
_cell.length_c   1.000
_cell.angle_alpha   90.00
_cell.angle_beta   90.00
_cell.angle_gamma   90.00
#
_symmetry.space_group_name_H-M   'P 1'
#
loop_
_entity.id
_entity.type
_entity.pdbx_description
1 polymer ?
#
loop_
_entity_poly.entity_id
_entity_poly.type
_entity_poly.pdbx_seq_one_letter_code
_entity_poly.pdbx_strand_id
1 'polypeptide(L)'
;MQQRIDGYEDDGVRDMLDDVIVAETANATPSENEPEEPEATAKAFLEVLASSKKPLYAGAKISQLDAISQLIAVKAEYGCSQKCFEAFLGVWANSLPEGHELPKSMYDTKKIMKALSMDYEKIDVCPKNCLLFRHEYADDKYCRKCGSSRYIEVVGEDGEKKQLTIPVKVLRYLDFIKRLQRLFITKESAKMMKWHKEGIRYNPKKIVHPSGGEAWKSFDEEYPEEAAEAGNVRIAISGDGLNPYGMSSNPYSCWPVFVIPLNLPPGALMQRKTMFLSLIIPGPDYPGKQLGVFMQPLVDALHHSWYFPRLTYDRDLQRNFLMKVWLHYCMHDFPGYALFCGWCTSGKMPCPVCMQALRMIWLSKGGKYVAFDLHRQFLPPDHPDREDKKNFTKGRVVHEVTEIPTFSGADVLAQLKALKPKVKGKGKGFEGYGETHNWTHITPFSQLPYFKDLKLPYNIGVMHTEKNVAESLFHTILNIPGKTKDNVKARADQQRICDRPRLNMKPPTGGRKNWFKPDADFVLKPPEKKEVLIWLKHILKFTDGYASNISKGVNLSTGKVTGLKSHDYHVWIERIMPVMVRGYVPEHVWRVLAELSHFFSTLCAKEVSKDVIEKLHKKAPELIVKLEKIFPPGFFTPMTHLILHLANEVLLGGPVQNRWQYGPGRQNKHLRQKCGNKAKIEASIAEAVILEEVSDLRTSYYPDHVPHLHNKVPRYNIEEPKYQPMLDLFNAQGGRAGASKPYNMPRQEWEDLMFYILHNIKEVEEVWMR
;
A
#
# COMPACT_ATOMS: atom_id res chain seq x y z
N MET A 1 29.14 -15.17 -8.77
CA MET A 1 27.71 -14.88 -8.64
C MET A 1 26.85 -15.79 -9.53
N GLN A 2 27.39 -16.35 -10.59
CA GLN A 2 26.76 -17.37 -11.45
C GLN A 2 26.69 -18.75 -10.78
N GLN A 3 27.59 -19.05 -9.83
CA GLN A 3 27.64 -20.34 -9.13
C GLN A 3 26.55 -20.60 -8.08
N ARG A 4 25.68 -19.63 -7.78
CA ARG A 4 24.57 -19.80 -6.81
C ARG A 4 23.19 -19.99 -7.45
N ILE A 5 23.07 -19.96 -8.77
CA ILE A 5 21.81 -20.22 -9.46
C ILE A 5 21.72 -21.70 -9.91
N ASP A 6 22.86 -22.37 -10.06
CA ASP A 6 22.94 -23.76 -10.56
C ASP A 6 23.18 -24.82 -9.46
N GLY A 7 23.11 -24.46 -8.16
CA GLY A 7 23.55 -25.31 -7.05
C GLY A 7 22.48 -25.81 -6.10
N TYR A 8 21.22 -25.89 -6.48
CA TYR A 8 20.21 -26.68 -5.77
C TYR A 8 19.72 -27.79 -6.70
N GLU A 9 20.58 -28.77 -6.93
CA GLU A 9 20.14 -30.11 -7.29
C GLU A 9 19.48 -30.73 -6.05
N ASP A 10 18.36 -31.38 -6.28
CA ASP A 10 17.55 -32.15 -5.36
C ASP A 10 18.35 -33.40 -4.96
N ASP A 11 19.16 -33.32 -3.89
CA ASP A 11 20.04 -34.38 -3.44
C ASP A 11 19.48 -35.16 -2.23
N GLY A 12 18.26 -35.68 -2.34
CA GLY A 12 17.70 -36.61 -1.37
C GLY A 12 17.33 -36.04 0.01
N VAL A 13 17.50 -34.73 0.20
CA VAL A 13 17.11 -34.05 1.46
C VAL A 13 15.59 -34.01 1.58
N ARG A 14 14.88 -34.01 0.47
CA ARG A 14 13.41 -34.01 0.43
C ARG A 14 12.84 -35.33 0.95
N ASP A 15 13.37 -36.47 0.50
CA ASP A 15 12.93 -37.79 0.95
C ASP A 15 13.27 -38.03 2.44
N MET A 16 14.40 -37.52 2.91
CA MET A 16 14.80 -37.60 4.33
C MET A 16 13.96 -36.68 5.22
N LEU A 17 13.44 -35.56 4.68
CA LEU A 17 12.56 -34.64 5.41
C LEU A 17 11.13 -35.15 5.43
N ASP A 18 10.65 -35.76 4.35
CA ASP A 18 9.34 -36.42 4.32
C ASP A 18 9.25 -37.56 5.29
N ASP A 19 10.33 -38.34 5.46
CA ASP A 19 10.44 -39.40 6.48
C ASP A 19 10.43 -38.87 7.91
N VAL A 20 11.05 -37.72 8.20
CA VAL A 20 11.01 -37.08 9.53
C VAL A 20 9.61 -36.47 9.81
N ILE A 21 8.99 -35.84 8.82
CA ILE A 21 7.63 -35.29 8.95
C ILE A 21 6.61 -36.43 9.13
N VAL A 22 6.76 -37.52 8.37
CA VAL A 22 5.90 -38.73 8.52
C VAL A 22 6.13 -39.40 9.89
N ALA A 23 7.33 -39.41 10.41
CA ALA A 23 7.63 -39.97 11.75
C ALA A 23 7.05 -39.13 12.89
N GLU A 24 7.06 -37.76 12.75
CA GLU A 24 6.41 -36.88 13.73
C GLU A 24 4.88 -36.89 13.62
N THR A 25 4.32 -37.06 12.39
CA THR A 25 2.88 -37.12 12.18
C THR A 25 2.29 -38.52 12.40
N ALA A 26 3.06 -39.61 12.25
CA ALA A 26 2.59 -40.98 12.46
C ALA A 26 2.26 -41.31 13.93
N ASN A 27 2.70 -40.48 14.89
CA ASN A 27 2.35 -40.64 16.31
C ASN A 27 1.10 -39.83 16.73
N ALA A 28 0.43 -39.19 15.80
CA ALA A 28 -0.77 -38.41 16.06
C ALA A 28 -1.92 -38.87 15.15
N THR A 29 -2.58 -39.94 15.52
CA THR A 29 -3.99 -40.15 15.11
C THR A 29 -4.88 -39.55 16.20
N PRO A 30 -5.40 -38.33 16.02
CA PRO A 30 -6.36 -37.77 16.96
C PRO A 30 -7.72 -38.45 16.75
N SER A 31 -8.39 -38.77 17.81
CA SER A 31 -9.85 -38.97 17.80
C SER A 31 -10.49 -37.61 17.48
N GLU A 32 -11.40 -37.54 16.51
CA GLU A 32 -11.93 -36.31 15.89
C GLU A 32 -12.65 -35.33 16.83
N ASN A 33 -12.59 -35.45 18.16
CA ASN A 33 -13.40 -34.65 19.10
C ASN A 33 -12.73 -34.22 20.43
N GLU A 34 -11.47 -34.49 20.68
CA GLU A 34 -10.81 -34.00 21.89
C GLU A 34 -9.92 -32.78 21.61
N PRO A 35 -9.99 -31.71 22.45
CA PRO A 35 -9.12 -30.54 22.30
C PRO A 35 -7.64 -30.92 22.49
N GLU A 36 -6.79 -30.57 21.53
CA GLU A 36 -5.33 -30.77 21.62
C GLU A 36 -4.70 -29.79 22.61
N GLU A 37 -3.62 -30.23 23.29
CA GLU A 37 -2.79 -29.32 24.08
C GLU A 37 -2.11 -28.29 23.16
N PRO A 38 -2.14 -26.98 23.53
CA PRO A 38 -1.42 -25.94 22.78
C PRO A 38 0.08 -26.26 22.69
N GLU A 39 0.68 -25.95 21.53
CA GLU A 39 2.13 -26.01 21.38
C GLU A 39 2.86 -25.16 22.44
N ALA A 40 4.13 -25.47 22.72
CA ALA A 40 4.86 -24.93 23.87
C ALA A 40 4.86 -23.38 23.96
N THR A 41 4.96 -22.68 22.83
CA THR A 41 4.96 -21.21 22.80
C THR A 41 3.56 -20.64 23.08
N ALA A 42 2.53 -21.24 22.51
CA ALA A 42 1.14 -20.88 22.79
C ALA A 42 0.76 -21.22 24.24
N LYS A 43 1.20 -22.37 24.76
CA LYS A 43 0.99 -22.79 26.15
C LYS A 43 1.60 -21.78 27.13
N ALA A 44 2.89 -21.44 26.96
CA ALA A 44 3.57 -20.44 27.78
C ALA A 44 2.89 -19.08 27.73
N PHE A 45 2.42 -18.67 26.56
CA PHE A 45 1.67 -17.43 26.40
C PHE A 45 0.31 -17.46 27.11
N LEU A 46 -0.45 -18.55 26.98
CA LEU A 46 -1.75 -18.72 27.64
C LEU A 46 -1.59 -18.82 29.17
N GLU A 47 -0.52 -19.46 29.66
CA GLU A 47 -0.19 -19.51 31.10
C GLU A 47 0.11 -18.11 31.67
N VAL A 48 0.84 -17.28 30.92
CA VAL A 48 1.09 -15.88 31.33
C VAL A 48 -0.23 -15.08 31.35
N LEU A 49 -1.10 -15.29 30.38
CA LEU A 49 -2.44 -14.69 30.41
C LEU A 49 -3.29 -15.20 31.57
N ALA A 50 -3.21 -16.49 31.90
CA ALA A 50 -3.93 -17.05 33.06
C ALA A 50 -3.37 -16.54 34.38
N SER A 51 -2.04 -16.47 34.53
CA SER A 51 -1.36 -15.93 35.71
C SER A 51 -1.60 -14.41 35.89
N SER A 52 -1.95 -13.72 34.81
CA SER A 52 -2.26 -12.29 34.80
C SER A 52 -3.53 -11.91 35.58
N LYS A 53 -4.29 -12.89 36.05
CA LYS A 53 -5.47 -12.65 36.92
C LYS A 53 -5.09 -12.23 38.34
N LYS A 54 -3.78 -12.18 38.68
CA LYS A 54 -3.31 -11.68 39.97
C LYS A 54 -3.84 -10.24 40.18
N PRO A 55 -4.65 -9.99 41.20
CA PRO A 55 -5.20 -8.65 41.44
C PRO A 55 -4.07 -7.66 41.72
N LEU A 56 -4.25 -6.38 41.34
CA LEU A 56 -3.26 -5.32 41.55
C LEU A 56 -2.96 -5.11 43.06
N TYR A 57 -3.94 -5.34 43.89
CA TYR A 57 -3.86 -5.39 45.36
C TYR A 57 -5.03 -6.23 45.88
N ALA A 58 -5.03 -6.62 47.14
CA ALA A 58 -6.09 -7.42 47.75
C ALA A 58 -7.47 -6.69 47.63
N GLY A 59 -8.41 -7.32 46.90
CA GLY A 59 -9.73 -6.75 46.62
C GLY A 59 -9.81 -5.82 45.40
N ALA A 60 -8.70 -5.67 44.62
CA ALA A 60 -8.75 -4.89 43.39
C ALA A 60 -9.61 -5.57 42.33
N LYS A 61 -10.42 -4.79 41.60
CA LYS A 61 -11.21 -5.24 40.45
C LYS A 61 -10.37 -5.44 39.17
N ILE A 62 -9.16 -4.88 39.13
CA ILE A 62 -8.24 -4.96 37.98
C ILE A 62 -7.01 -5.79 38.36
N SER A 63 -6.46 -6.53 37.43
CA SER A 63 -5.23 -7.27 37.62
C SER A 63 -3.99 -6.37 37.51
N GLN A 64 -2.85 -6.86 37.99
CA GLN A 64 -1.55 -6.21 37.78
C GLN A 64 -1.27 -5.95 36.31
N LEU A 65 -1.49 -6.97 35.47
CA LEU A 65 -1.26 -6.86 34.02
C LEU A 65 -2.22 -5.86 33.37
N ASP A 66 -3.46 -5.76 33.89
CA ASP A 66 -4.45 -4.78 33.43
C ASP A 66 -3.99 -3.35 33.68
N ALA A 67 -3.57 -3.06 34.89
CA ALA A 67 -3.08 -1.73 35.24
C ALA A 67 -1.84 -1.35 34.39
N ILE A 68 -0.87 -2.25 34.30
CA ILE A 68 0.35 -2.05 33.50
C ILE A 68 0.02 -1.78 32.05
N SER A 69 -0.86 -2.56 31.44
CA SER A 69 -1.18 -2.43 30.02
C SER A 69 -1.92 -1.15 29.69
N GLN A 70 -2.80 -0.67 30.59
CA GLN A 70 -3.44 0.64 30.45
C GLN A 70 -2.40 1.77 30.47
N LEU A 71 -1.46 1.72 31.41
CA LEU A 71 -0.40 2.71 31.51
C LEU A 71 0.54 2.70 30.29
N ILE A 72 0.86 1.50 29.78
CA ILE A 72 1.64 1.35 28.55
C ILE A 72 0.87 1.87 27.34
N ALA A 73 -0.44 1.62 27.26
CA ALA A 73 -1.28 2.16 26.19
C ALA A 73 -1.25 3.70 26.20
N VAL A 74 -1.38 4.33 27.35
CA VAL A 74 -1.24 5.80 27.49
C VAL A 74 0.15 6.25 27.07
N LYS A 75 1.21 5.57 27.54
CA LYS A 75 2.59 5.89 27.13
C LYS A 75 2.78 5.79 25.61
N ALA A 76 2.29 4.74 25.00
CA ALA A 76 2.39 4.50 23.58
C ALA A 76 1.58 5.50 22.75
N GLU A 77 0.35 5.81 23.15
CA GLU A 77 -0.53 6.74 22.44
C GLU A 77 -0.01 8.18 22.46
N TYR A 78 0.38 8.65 23.64
CA TYR A 78 0.78 10.05 23.84
C TYR A 78 2.29 10.30 23.75
N GLY A 79 3.09 9.26 23.48
CA GLY A 79 4.54 9.39 23.34
C GLY A 79 5.25 9.83 24.63
N CYS A 80 4.75 9.41 25.79
CA CYS A 80 5.35 9.76 27.08
C CYS A 80 6.80 9.25 27.16
N SER A 81 7.72 10.10 27.61
CA SER A 81 9.10 9.72 27.87
C SER A 81 9.18 8.64 28.96
N GLN A 82 10.31 7.93 29.05
CA GLN A 82 10.49 6.94 30.12
C GLN A 82 10.38 7.61 31.52
N LYS A 83 11.02 8.75 31.70
CA LYS A 83 10.94 9.51 32.96
C LYS A 83 9.52 9.94 33.31
N CYS A 84 8.74 10.38 32.31
CA CYS A 84 7.34 10.75 32.50
C CYS A 84 6.51 9.53 32.94
N PHE A 85 6.71 8.39 32.28
CA PHE A 85 6.04 7.13 32.63
C PHE A 85 6.38 6.66 34.06
N GLU A 86 7.66 6.69 34.43
CA GLU A 86 8.11 6.34 35.80
C GLU A 86 7.56 7.30 36.86
N ALA A 87 7.45 8.59 36.52
CA ALA A 87 6.78 9.56 37.40
C ALA A 87 5.29 9.23 37.59
N PHE A 88 4.59 8.84 36.54
CA PHE A 88 3.19 8.36 36.67
C PHE A 88 3.09 7.10 37.51
N LEU A 89 4.00 6.13 37.34
CA LEU A 89 4.04 4.95 38.23
C LEU A 89 4.19 5.34 39.68
N GLY A 90 5.08 6.30 40.00
CA GLY A 90 5.27 6.81 41.38
C GLY A 90 4.03 7.47 41.94
N VAL A 91 3.33 8.33 41.19
CA VAL A 91 2.08 8.96 41.62
C VAL A 91 1.00 7.91 41.88
N TRP A 92 0.86 6.92 41.03
CA TRP A 92 -0.11 5.85 41.19
C TRP A 92 0.23 4.96 42.38
N ALA A 93 1.51 4.58 42.56
CA ALA A 93 1.96 3.79 43.70
C ALA A 93 1.60 4.45 45.05
N ASN A 94 1.76 5.78 45.15
CA ASN A 94 1.40 6.53 46.32
C ASN A 94 -0.13 6.61 46.59
N SER A 95 -0.94 6.32 45.59
CA SER A 95 -2.42 6.37 45.68
C SER A 95 -3.05 4.98 45.88
N LEU A 96 -2.25 3.91 45.82
CA LEU A 96 -2.71 2.53 45.99
C LEU A 96 -2.50 2.05 47.45
N PRO A 97 -3.29 1.08 47.91
CA PRO A 97 -3.11 0.46 49.23
C PRO A 97 -1.72 -0.20 49.35
N GLU A 98 -1.22 -0.31 50.59
CA GLU A 98 0.00 -1.05 50.87
C GLU A 98 -0.10 -2.49 50.39
N GLY A 99 1.01 -3.02 49.85
CA GLY A 99 1.06 -4.37 49.26
C GLY A 99 0.59 -4.46 47.80
N HIS A 100 0.41 -3.32 47.12
CA HIS A 100 0.11 -3.31 45.70
C HIS A 100 1.26 -3.86 44.84
N GLU A 101 0.92 -4.47 43.70
CA GLU A 101 1.84 -5.11 42.76
C GLU A 101 2.19 -4.23 41.54
N LEU A 102 2.04 -2.91 41.62
CA LEU A 102 2.43 -2.00 40.53
C LEU A 102 3.96 -1.97 40.40
N PRO A 103 4.54 -2.14 39.17
CA PRO A 103 5.98 -2.09 39.00
C PRO A 103 6.54 -0.69 39.29
N LYS A 104 7.78 -0.64 39.81
CA LYS A 104 8.44 0.60 40.22
C LYS A 104 9.12 1.34 39.06
N SER A 105 9.39 0.67 37.96
CA SER A 105 10.18 1.20 36.83
C SER A 105 9.68 0.68 35.50
N MET A 106 10.14 1.33 34.41
CA MET A 106 9.92 0.82 33.04
C MET A 106 10.65 -0.51 32.82
N TYR A 107 11.77 -0.73 33.50
CA TYR A 107 12.49 -1.99 33.45
C TYR A 107 11.67 -3.16 34.01
N ASP A 108 11.09 -2.98 35.20
CA ASP A 108 10.22 -3.99 35.83
C ASP A 108 8.96 -4.23 35.00
N THR A 109 8.39 -3.16 34.45
CA THR A 109 7.26 -3.22 33.54
C THR A 109 7.59 -4.09 32.32
N LYS A 110 8.74 -3.86 31.66
CA LYS A 110 9.18 -4.67 30.53
C LYS A 110 9.44 -6.13 30.93
N LYS A 111 9.95 -6.39 32.12
CA LYS A 111 10.18 -7.76 32.63
C LYS A 111 8.87 -8.53 32.76
N ILE A 112 7.82 -7.94 33.32
CA ILE A 112 6.48 -8.53 33.44
C ILE A 112 5.88 -8.76 32.04
N MET A 113 6.07 -7.81 31.12
CA MET A 113 5.53 -7.87 29.76
C MET A 113 6.36 -8.74 28.80
N LYS A 114 7.54 -9.22 29.22
CA LYS A 114 8.49 -9.93 28.34
C LYS A 114 7.88 -11.14 27.65
N ALA A 115 7.07 -11.91 28.35
CA ALA A 115 6.40 -13.08 27.76
C ALA A 115 5.30 -12.71 26.75
N LEU A 116 4.77 -11.48 26.84
CA LEU A 116 3.79 -10.95 25.88
C LEU A 116 4.45 -10.15 24.75
N SER A 117 5.71 -9.72 24.93
CA SER A 117 6.42 -8.94 23.92
C SER A 117 7.10 -9.84 22.89
N MET A 118 7.14 -9.35 21.66
CA MET A 118 7.96 -9.93 20.60
C MET A 118 9.10 -8.97 20.30
N ASP A 119 10.29 -9.33 20.75
CA ASP A 119 11.49 -8.55 20.49
C ASP A 119 11.82 -8.49 19.00
N TYR A 120 12.72 -7.61 18.63
CA TYR A 120 13.28 -7.51 17.30
C TYR A 120 14.76 -7.89 17.29
N GLU A 121 15.18 -8.47 16.19
CA GLU A 121 16.59 -8.78 15.93
C GLU A 121 17.30 -7.53 15.39
N LYS A 122 18.53 -7.30 15.88
CA LYS A 122 19.43 -6.27 15.37
C LYS A 122 20.45 -6.92 14.46
N ILE A 123 20.41 -6.56 13.19
CA ILE A 123 21.35 -7.07 12.18
C ILE A 123 22.25 -5.93 11.74
N ASP A 124 23.53 -6.06 11.96
CA ASP A 124 24.49 -5.05 11.56
C ASP A 124 24.62 -4.99 10.04
N VAL A 125 24.76 -3.76 9.52
CA VAL A 125 24.72 -3.47 8.09
C VAL A 125 26.02 -2.81 7.69
N CYS A 126 26.57 -3.18 6.54
CA CYS A 126 27.67 -2.44 5.93
C CYS A 126 27.27 -0.95 5.72
N PRO A 127 28.10 0.03 6.11
CA PRO A 127 27.79 1.46 5.94
C PRO A 127 27.42 1.85 4.51
N LYS A 128 27.94 1.15 3.49
CA LYS A 128 27.62 1.31 2.07
C LYS A 128 26.52 0.37 1.57
N ASN A 129 25.78 -0.29 2.47
CA ASN A 129 24.67 -1.20 2.17
C ASN A 129 25.05 -2.42 1.29
N CYS A 130 26.29 -2.88 1.31
CA CYS A 130 26.76 -3.95 0.44
C CYS A 130 26.31 -5.34 0.89
N LEU A 131 26.17 -5.57 2.20
CA LEU A 131 25.79 -6.84 2.84
C LEU A 131 25.26 -6.58 4.26
N LEU A 132 24.60 -7.59 4.81
CA LEU A 132 24.26 -7.73 6.21
C LEU A 132 25.32 -8.62 6.87
N PHE A 133 25.75 -8.28 8.11
CA PHE A 133 26.68 -9.09 8.89
C PHE A 133 25.93 -10.22 9.60
N ARG A 134 25.55 -11.26 8.82
CA ARG A 134 24.82 -12.45 9.27
C ARG A 134 25.31 -13.68 8.48
N HIS A 135 24.98 -14.88 8.93
CA HIS A 135 25.43 -16.14 8.34
C HIS A 135 26.96 -16.17 8.18
N GLU A 136 27.49 -16.38 6.99
CA GLU A 136 28.92 -16.41 6.67
C GLU A 136 29.68 -15.10 6.92
N TYR A 137 28.95 -13.98 7.17
CA TYR A 137 29.53 -12.66 7.50
C TYR A 137 29.35 -12.27 8.98
N ALA A 138 28.82 -13.18 9.84
CA ALA A 138 28.42 -12.84 11.20
C ALA A 138 29.61 -12.34 12.05
N ASP A 139 30.78 -12.91 11.87
CA ASP A 139 32.00 -12.60 12.64
C ASP A 139 32.88 -11.55 11.99
N ASP A 140 32.54 -11.08 10.79
CA ASP A 140 33.32 -10.12 10.05
C ASP A 140 33.31 -8.72 10.71
N LYS A 141 34.49 -8.14 10.90
CA LYS A 141 34.64 -6.74 11.36
C LYS A 141 34.62 -5.74 10.23
N TYR A 142 34.90 -6.16 9.01
CA TYR A 142 34.97 -5.34 7.79
C TYR A 142 34.17 -5.98 6.68
N CYS A 143 33.55 -5.14 5.85
CA CYS A 143 32.76 -5.61 4.71
C CYS A 143 33.65 -6.24 3.64
N ARG A 144 33.46 -7.53 3.32
CA ARG A 144 34.24 -8.25 2.27
C ARG A 144 34.07 -7.63 0.88
N LYS A 145 32.98 -6.84 0.62
CA LYS A 145 32.71 -6.24 -0.69
C LYS A 145 33.36 -4.84 -0.88
N CYS A 146 33.46 -4.05 0.18
CA CYS A 146 33.90 -2.66 0.07
C CYS A 146 34.95 -2.20 1.11
N GLY A 147 35.37 -3.10 2.01
CA GLY A 147 36.39 -2.82 3.04
C GLY A 147 35.93 -1.88 4.18
N SER A 148 34.65 -1.42 4.18
CA SER A 148 34.19 -0.52 5.26
C SER A 148 34.10 -1.24 6.59
N SER A 149 34.47 -0.54 7.68
CA SER A 149 34.34 -1.04 9.05
C SER A 149 32.87 -1.26 9.42
N ARG A 150 32.57 -2.36 10.10
CA ARG A 150 31.27 -2.66 10.71
C ARG A 150 30.98 -1.73 11.87
N TYR A 151 32.01 -1.38 12.62
CA TYR A 151 31.91 -0.61 13.86
C TYR A 151 32.42 0.81 13.70
N ILE A 152 31.95 1.70 14.59
CA ILE A 152 32.42 3.08 14.63
C ILE A 152 33.88 3.12 14.99
N GLU A 153 34.68 3.83 14.19
CA GLU A 153 36.09 4.11 14.44
C GLU A 153 36.22 5.54 14.97
N VAL A 154 36.89 5.71 16.09
CA VAL A 154 37.25 7.01 16.69
C VAL A 154 38.74 7.18 16.65
N VAL A 155 39.19 8.41 16.43
CA VAL A 155 40.62 8.75 16.53
C VAL A 155 40.88 9.18 17.97
N GLY A 156 41.78 8.48 18.65
CA GLY A 156 42.22 8.83 19.99
C GLY A 156 43.05 10.13 20.01
N GLU A 157 43.31 10.65 21.20
CA GLU A 157 44.18 11.84 21.38
C GLU A 157 45.62 11.58 20.90
N ASP A 158 46.04 10.29 20.84
CA ASP A 158 47.29 9.77 20.32
C ASP A 158 47.35 9.66 18.79
N GLY A 159 46.22 9.98 18.09
CA GLY A 159 46.07 9.86 16.63
C GLY A 159 45.82 8.43 16.15
N GLU A 160 45.78 7.45 17.03
CA GLU A 160 45.44 6.06 16.66
C GLU A 160 43.97 5.86 16.48
N LYS A 161 43.58 5.04 15.47
CA LYS A 161 42.19 4.66 15.21
C LYS A 161 41.79 3.51 16.14
N LYS A 162 40.86 3.80 17.03
CA LYS A 162 40.26 2.77 17.92
C LYS A 162 38.86 2.40 17.40
N GLN A 163 38.64 1.12 17.17
CA GLN A 163 37.33 0.59 16.80
C GLN A 163 36.48 0.37 18.05
N LEU A 164 35.28 0.94 18.08
CA LEU A 164 34.31 0.72 19.15
C LEU A 164 33.56 -0.62 18.90
N THR A 165 32.76 -1.04 19.87
CA THR A 165 31.84 -2.20 19.72
C THR A 165 30.46 -1.78 19.21
N ILE A 166 30.30 -0.52 18.81
CA ILE A 166 29.02 0.06 18.36
C ILE A 166 28.97 -0.03 16.83
N PRO A 167 27.99 -0.76 16.26
CA PRO A 167 27.85 -0.84 14.81
C PRO A 167 27.47 0.49 14.19
N VAL A 168 28.03 0.79 13.02
CA VAL A 168 27.75 2.03 12.27
C VAL A 168 26.31 2.10 11.82
N LYS A 169 25.74 0.94 11.39
CA LYS A 169 24.39 0.86 10.83
C LYS A 169 23.72 -0.43 11.25
N VAL A 170 22.41 -0.36 11.61
CA VAL A 170 21.65 -1.49 12.14
C VAL A 170 20.29 -1.58 11.47
N LEU A 171 20.03 -2.72 10.82
CA LEU A 171 18.69 -3.13 10.39
C LEU A 171 17.95 -3.73 11.58
N ARG A 172 16.67 -3.41 11.72
CA ARG A 172 15.81 -4.03 12.73
C ARG A 172 14.81 -4.93 12.04
N TYR A 173 14.87 -6.22 12.39
CA TYR A 173 13.97 -7.25 11.88
C TYR A 173 13.02 -7.69 12.98
N LEU A 174 11.74 -7.51 12.72
CA LEU A 174 10.65 -7.95 13.58
C LEU A 174 10.03 -9.20 12.94
N ASP A 175 10.21 -10.37 13.58
CA ASP A 175 9.75 -11.65 13.07
C ASP A 175 8.23 -11.65 12.85
N PHE A 176 7.84 -11.62 11.58
CA PHE A 176 6.42 -11.56 11.20
C PHE A 176 5.72 -12.92 11.34
N ILE A 177 6.45 -14.03 11.27
CA ILE A 177 5.88 -15.37 11.43
C ILE A 177 5.26 -15.50 12.84
N LYS A 178 6.01 -15.13 13.88
CA LYS A 178 5.51 -15.12 15.26
C LYS A 178 4.28 -14.20 15.42
N ARG A 179 4.26 -13.07 14.71
CA ARG A 179 3.13 -12.14 14.72
C ARG A 179 1.89 -12.72 14.05
N LEU A 180 2.08 -13.49 12.99
CA LEU A 180 1.00 -14.22 12.34
C LEU A 180 0.45 -15.34 13.23
N GLN A 181 1.33 -16.12 13.91
CA GLN A 181 0.91 -17.15 14.88
C GLN A 181 0.03 -16.58 15.98
N ARG A 182 0.31 -15.36 16.46
CA ARG A 182 -0.53 -14.68 17.46
C ARG A 182 -1.96 -14.39 17.01
N LEU A 183 -2.22 -14.27 15.71
CA LEU A 183 -3.60 -14.12 15.22
C LEU A 183 -4.45 -15.39 15.43
N PHE A 184 -3.82 -16.53 15.71
CA PHE A 184 -4.53 -17.79 16.00
C PHE A 184 -4.76 -18.04 17.50
N ILE A 185 -4.22 -17.21 18.39
CA ILE A 185 -4.31 -17.41 19.84
C ILE A 185 -5.66 -16.98 20.44
N THR A 186 -6.45 -16.12 19.78
CA THR A 186 -7.83 -15.82 20.19
C THR A 186 -8.81 -16.49 19.25
N LYS A 187 -9.96 -16.92 19.78
CA LYS A 187 -11.02 -17.57 18.99
C LYS A 187 -11.49 -16.66 17.83
N GLU A 188 -11.70 -15.37 18.11
CA GLU A 188 -12.20 -14.40 17.14
C GLU A 188 -11.20 -14.15 16.02
N SER A 189 -9.91 -13.93 16.36
CA SER A 189 -8.89 -13.68 15.35
C SER A 189 -8.56 -14.95 14.56
N ALA A 190 -8.52 -16.13 15.18
CA ALA A 190 -8.35 -17.41 14.50
C ALA A 190 -9.47 -17.67 13.49
N LYS A 191 -10.72 -17.41 13.87
CA LYS A 191 -11.86 -17.49 12.95
C LYS A 191 -11.73 -16.50 11.78
N MET A 192 -11.29 -15.24 12.06
CA MET A 192 -11.04 -14.26 11.00
C MET A 192 -9.93 -14.70 10.05
N MET A 193 -8.88 -15.38 10.52
CA MET A 193 -7.79 -15.88 9.66
C MET A 193 -8.22 -16.96 8.67
N LYS A 194 -9.33 -17.67 8.94
CA LYS A 194 -9.92 -18.68 8.06
C LYS A 194 -11.08 -18.13 7.20
N TRP A 195 -11.40 -16.83 7.35
CA TRP A 195 -12.55 -16.21 6.68
C TRP A 195 -12.49 -16.32 5.16
N HIS A 196 -11.33 -16.23 4.55
CA HIS A 196 -11.14 -16.31 3.11
C HIS A 196 -11.63 -17.64 2.50
N LYS A 197 -11.74 -18.68 3.30
CA LYS A 197 -12.22 -20.02 2.92
C LYS A 197 -13.61 -20.33 3.49
N GLU A 198 -13.84 -20.03 4.75
CA GLU A 198 -15.04 -20.41 5.49
C GLU A 198 -16.11 -19.30 5.55
N GLY A 199 -15.69 -18.03 5.53
CA GLY A 199 -16.56 -16.87 5.74
C GLY A 199 -17.09 -16.21 4.47
N ILE A 200 -16.58 -16.59 3.31
CA ILE A 200 -17.00 -16.01 2.03
C ILE A 200 -18.30 -16.65 1.58
N ARG A 201 -19.38 -15.86 1.50
CA ARG A 201 -20.52 -16.21 0.68
C ARG A 201 -20.11 -16.08 -0.78
N TYR A 202 -19.72 -17.17 -1.39
CA TYR A 202 -19.21 -17.19 -2.75
C TYR A 202 -20.28 -16.69 -3.73
N ASN A 203 -19.96 -15.58 -4.40
CA ASN A 203 -20.71 -15.12 -5.54
C ASN A 203 -19.77 -15.09 -6.75
N PRO A 204 -19.92 -15.99 -7.75
CA PRO A 204 -19.00 -16.09 -8.87
C PRO A 204 -18.94 -14.81 -9.74
N LYS A 205 -19.96 -13.95 -9.63
CA LYS A 205 -20.04 -12.68 -10.38
C LYS A 205 -19.43 -11.49 -9.66
N LYS A 206 -19.12 -11.61 -8.36
CA LYS A 206 -18.60 -10.50 -7.54
C LYS A 206 -17.27 -10.87 -6.89
N ILE A 207 -16.34 -9.93 -6.90
CA ILE A 207 -15.06 -10.03 -6.21
C ILE A 207 -15.07 -9.01 -5.07
N VAL A 208 -14.99 -9.48 -3.84
CA VAL A 208 -15.02 -8.65 -2.62
C VAL A 208 -13.72 -8.74 -1.82
N HIS A 209 -12.87 -9.72 -2.17
CA HIS A 209 -11.66 -10.05 -1.44
C HIS A 209 -10.57 -10.54 -2.40
N PRO A 210 -9.26 -10.47 -2.06
CA PRO A 210 -8.19 -11.03 -2.88
C PRO A 210 -8.37 -12.49 -3.27
N SER A 211 -8.98 -13.32 -2.41
CA SER A 211 -9.26 -14.73 -2.71
C SER A 211 -10.26 -14.95 -3.86
N GLY A 212 -11.02 -13.92 -4.24
CA GLY A 212 -11.86 -13.95 -5.44
C GLY A 212 -11.08 -13.67 -6.73
N GLY A 213 -9.84 -13.19 -6.64
CA GLY A 213 -8.99 -12.88 -7.78
C GLY A 213 -8.35 -14.12 -8.42
N GLU A 214 -8.04 -14.03 -9.72
CA GLU A 214 -7.49 -15.16 -10.48
C GLU A 214 -6.06 -15.55 -10.02
N ALA A 215 -5.28 -14.61 -9.48
CA ALA A 215 -3.95 -14.93 -8.94
C ALA A 215 -4.03 -15.84 -7.70
N TRP A 216 -5.06 -15.65 -6.87
CA TRP A 216 -5.29 -16.52 -5.72
C TRP A 216 -5.74 -17.92 -6.15
N LYS A 217 -6.72 -17.99 -7.04
CA LYS A 217 -7.31 -19.26 -7.51
C LYS A 217 -6.28 -20.11 -8.24
N SER A 218 -5.50 -19.51 -9.15
CA SER A 218 -4.48 -20.25 -9.88
C SER A 218 -3.37 -20.78 -8.97
N PHE A 219 -3.08 -20.08 -7.87
CA PHE A 219 -2.14 -20.59 -6.87
C PHE A 219 -2.74 -21.77 -6.08
N ASP A 220 -4.05 -21.75 -5.78
CA ASP A 220 -4.75 -22.87 -5.15
C ASP A 220 -4.80 -24.12 -6.04
N GLU A 221 -4.92 -23.90 -7.35
CA GLU A 221 -4.90 -24.98 -8.35
C GLU A 221 -3.50 -25.61 -8.50
N GLU A 222 -2.45 -24.80 -8.42
CA GLU A 222 -1.06 -25.28 -8.51
C GLU A 222 -0.59 -25.96 -7.22
N TYR A 223 -1.07 -25.48 -6.05
CA TYR A 223 -0.66 -25.93 -4.72
C TYR A 223 -1.90 -26.36 -3.89
N PRO A 224 -2.60 -27.44 -4.28
CA PRO A 224 -3.86 -27.85 -3.63
C PRO A 224 -3.68 -28.30 -2.18
N GLU A 225 -2.55 -28.86 -1.82
CA GLU A 225 -2.25 -29.29 -0.45
C GLU A 225 -2.10 -28.09 0.48
N GLU A 226 -1.35 -27.06 0.06
CA GLU A 226 -1.21 -25.81 0.78
C GLU A 226 -2.51 -25.04 0.87
N ALA A 227 -3.33 -25.10 -0.18
CA ALA A 227 -4.66 -24.49 -0.21
C ALA A 227 -5.66 -25.22 0.68
N ALA A 228 -5.49 -26.52 0.95
CA ALA A 228 -6.39 -27.30 1.78
C ALA A 228 -6.42 -26.82 3.23
N GLU A 229 -5.29 -26.43 3.82
CA GLU A 229 -5.22 -25.90 5.19
C GLU A 229 -5.63 -24.41 5.21
N ALA A 230 -6.79 -24.12 5.80
CA ALA A 230 -7.32 -22.76 5.91
C ALA A 230 -6.47 -21.84 6.82
N GLY A 231 -5.67 -22.41 7.70
CA GLY A 231 -4.75 -21.71 8.59
C GLY A 231 -3.48 -21.23 7.88
N ASN A 232 -3.15 -21.73 6.71
CA ASN A 232 -2.01 -21.26 5.92
C ASN A 232 -2.20 -19.79 5.52
N VAL A 233 -1.12 -18.97 5.59
CA VAL A 233 -1.22 -17.54 5.50
C VAL A 233 -0.59 -16.99 4.21
N ARG A 234 -1.38 -16.25 3.45
CA ARG A 234 -0.90 -15.44 2.32
C ARG A 234 -0.66 -14.03 2.76
N ILE A 235 0.49 -13.49 2.40
CA ILE A 235 0.86 -12.14 2.78
C ILE A 235 1.06 -11.22 1.58
N ALA A 236 0.77 -9.94 1.78
CA ALA A 236 1.29 -8.87 0.96
C ALA A 236 2.44 -8.18 1.69
N ILE A 237 3.42 -7.67 0.93
CA ILE A 237 4.53 -6.87 1.43
C ILE A 237 4.39 -5.45 0.89
N SER A 238 4.57 -4.46 1.76
CA SER A 238 4.57 -3.04 1.40
C SER A 238 5.71 -2.31 2.09
N GLY A 239 6.41 -1.45 1.35
CA GLY A 239 7.45 -0.59 1.92
C GLY A 239 7.45 0.78 1.24
N ASP A 240 7.75 1.81 2.01
CA ASP A 240 7.82 3.20 1.53
C ASP A 240 8.75 4.02 2.42
N GLY A 241 9.33 5.08 1.85
CA GLY A 241 10.21 5.99 2.56
C GLY A 241 9.50 6.83 3.62
N LEU A 242 10.05 6.87 4.82
CA LEU A 242 9.58 7.68 5.94
C LEU A 242 10.62 8.74 6.32
N ASN A 243 10.26 10.03 6.21
CA ASN A 243 11.02 11.11 6.80
C ASN A 243 10.44 11.50 8.18
N PRO A 244 11.13 11.22 9.30
CA PRO A 244 10.64 11.53 10.64
C PRO A 244 10.61 13.03 10.94
N TYR A 245 11.36 13.83 10.20
CA TYR A 245 11.38 15.30 10.33
C TYR A 245 10.26 15.98 9.54
N GLY A 246 9.48 15.24 8.76
CA GLY A 246 8.40 15.76 7.93
C GLY A 246 8.91 16.53 6.71
N MET A 247 8.34 17.72 6.47
CA MET A 247 8.68 18.60 5.36
C MET A 247 9.90 19.51 5.65
N SER A 248 10.65 19.26 6.72
CA SER A 248 11.82 20.07 7.04
C SER A 248 12.96 19.86 6.04
N SER A 249 13.89 20.81 5.99
CA SER A 249 15.06 20.81 5.11
C SER A 249 16.07 19.67 5.39
N ASN A 250 15.88 18.90 6.46
CA ASN A 250 16.73 17.76 6.79
C ASN A 250 16.29 16.51 6.00
N PRO A 251 17.00 16.12 4.95
CA PRO A 251 16.68 14.90 4.23
C PRO A 251 17.07 13.70 5.08
N TYR A 252 16.07 12.93 5.51
CA TYR A 252 16.24 11.64 6.18
C TYR A 252 15.24 10.65 5.62
N SER A 253 15.68 9.45 5.30
CA SER A 253 14.81 8.42 4.76
C SER A 253 15.09 7.08 5.41
N CYS A 254 14.30 6.68 6.41
CA CYS A 254 14.21 5.29 6.82
C CYS A 254 13.05 4.62 6.08
N TRP A 255 13.13 3.29 5.93
CA TRP A 255 12.12 2.54 5.17
C TRP A 255 11.50 1.45 6.04
N PRO A 256 10.32 1.69 6.63
CA PRO A 256 9.51 0.63 7.23
C PRO A 256 8.97 -0.29 6.14
N VAL A 257 9.01 -1.60 6.42
CA VAL A 257 8.42 -2.64 5.57
C VAL A 257 7.35 -3.36 6.37
N PHE A 258 6.15 -3.42 5.82
CA PHE A 258 4.99 -4.03 6.44
C PHE A 258 4.66 -5.36 5.78
N VAL A 259 4.27 -6.31 6.60
CA VAL A 259 3.65 -7.59 6.20
C VAL A 259 2.17 -7.52 6.55
N ILE A 260 1.33 -7.88 5.59
CA ILE A 260 -0.13 -7.77 5.67
C ILE A 260 -0.73 -9.14 5.38
N PRO A 261 -1.35 -9.82 6.35
CA PRO A 261 -2.05 -11.08 6.12
C PRO A 261 -3.30 -10.83 5.28
N LEU A 262 -3.43 -11.56 4.18
CA LEU A 262 -4.54 -11.42 3.23
C LEU A 262 -5.72 -12.35 3.53
N ASN A 263 -5.59 -13.23 4.51
CA ASN A 263 -6.64 -14.17 4.92
C ASN A 263 -7.85 -13.49 5.58
N LEU A 264 -7.62 -12.32 6.17
CA LEU A 264 -8.58 -11.60 7.00
C LEU A 264 -9.76 -11.06 6.19
N PRO A 265 -10.95 -10.90 6.79
CA PRO A 265 -12.11 -10.30 6.12
C PRO A 265 -11.83 -8.87 5.66
N PRO A 266 -12.54 -8.37 4.61
CA PRO A 266 -12.29 -7.04 4.03
C PRO A 266 -12.24 -5.89 5.03
N GLY A 267 -13.07 -5.91 6.07
CA GLY A 267 -13.07 -4.89 7.13
C GLY A 267 -11.87 -4.91 8.05
N ALA A 268 -11.17 -6.06 8.17
CA ALA A 268 -9.97 -6.23 8.99
C ALA A 268 -8.67 -6.04 8.19
N LEU A 269 -8.71 -6.23 6.87
CA LEU A 269 -7.58 -5.94 5.99
C LEU A 269 -7.21 -4.45 6.08
N MET A 270 -5.93 -4.14 5.97
CA MET A 270 -5.39 -2.76 5.98
C MET A 270 -5.70 -1.95 7.25
N GLN A 271 -6.13 -2.60 8.32
CA GLN A 271 -6.20 -1.95 9.64
C GLN A 271 -4.80 -1.86 10.27
N ARG A 272 -4.59 -0.86 11.13
CA ARG A 272 -3.29 -0.65 11.79
C ARG A 272 -2.80 -1.89 12.54
N LYS A 273 -3.67 -2.55 13.30
CA LYS A 273 -3.37 -3.72 14.13
C LYS A 273 -3.10 -5.01 13.33
N THR A 274 -3.43 -5.04 12.05
CA THR A 274 -3.24 -6.19 11.17
C THR A 274 -2.16 -5.98 10.10
N MET A 275 -1.50 -4.81 10.09
CA MET A 275 -0.35 -4.52 9.25
C MET A 275 0.90 -4.56 10.13
N PHE A 276 1.64 -5.65 10.10
CA PHE A 276 2.80 -5.87 10.96
C PHE A 276 4.04 -5.20 10.38
N LEU A 277 4.72 -4.39 11.21
CA LEU A 277 6.05 -3.91 10.87
C LEU A 277 7.04 -5.08 10.94
N SER A 278 7.69 -5.40 9.82
CA SER A 278 8.66 -6.50 9.74
C SER A 278 10.11 -6.02 9.67
N LEU A 279 10.37 -4.93 8.93
CA LEU A 279 11.71 -4.36 8.82
C LEU A 279 11.68 -2.86 9.05
N ILE A 280 12.73 -2.33 9.65
CA ILE A 280 13.05 -0.89 9.62
C ILE A 280 14.43 -0.74 9.00
N ILE A 281 14.45 -0.42 7.71
CA ILE A 281 15.69 -0.15 6.98
C ILE A 281 16.24 1.19 7.42
N PRO A 282 17.48 1.24 7.93
CA PRO A 282 18.02 2.45 8.52
C PRO A 282 18.36 3.53 7.49
N GLY A 283 18.08 4.80 7.87
CA GLY A 283 18.54 5.99 7.15
C GLY A 283 20.04 6.26 7.32
N PRO A 284 20.48 7.50 7.03
CA PRO A 284 19.71 8.66 6.54
C PRO A 284 19.31 8.56 5.05
N ASP A 285 20.07 7.80 4.25
CA ASP A 285 19.86 7.68 2.82
C ASP A 285 18.83 6.58 2.50
N TYR A 286 18.10 6.78 1.41
CA TYR A 286 17.19 5.76 0.92
C TYR A 286 17.97 4.54 0.38
N PRO A 287 17.43 3.30 0.48
CA PRO A 287 18.20 2.09 0.18
C PRO A 287 18.58 1.92 -1.30
N GLY A 288 17.87 2.57 -2.22
CA GLY A 288 18.13 2.49 -3.65
C GLY A 288 18.16 1.05 -4.16
N LYS A 289 19.09 0.76 -5.07
CA LYS A 289 19.27 -0.59 -5.67
C LYS A 289 19.70 -1.66 -4.66
N GLN A 290 20.14 -1.28 -3.45
CA GLN A 290 20.51 -2.19 -2.37
C GLN A 290 19.31 -2.62 -1.52
N LEU A 291 18.08 -2.20 -1.84
CA LEU A 291 16.89 -2.64 -1.10
C LEU A 291 16.85 -4.16 -0.91
N GLY A 292 17.24 -4.93 -1.94
CA GLY A 292 17.30 -6.38 -1.89
C GLY A 292 18.19 -6.95 -0.79
N VAL A 293 19.27 -6.25 -0.41
CA VAL A 293 20.14 -6.67 0.71
C VAL A 293 19.36 -6.63 2.03
N PHE A 294 18.58 -5.58 2.24
CA PHE A 294 17.78 -5.42 3.45
C PHE A 294 16.57 -6.34 3.52
N MET A 295 16.05 -6.76 2.35
CA MET A 295 14.90 -7.66 2.26
C MET A 295 15.26 -9.12 2.52
N GLN A 296 16.55 -9.48 2.49
CA GLN A 296 16.99 -10.87 2.60
C GLN A 296 16.47 -11.59 3.85
N PRO A 297 16.47 -11.00 5.08
CA PRO A 297 15.92 -11.69 6.26
C PRO A 297 14.45 -12.10 6.12
N LEU A 298 13.66 -11.26 5.42
CA LEU A 298 12.25 -11.55 5.15
C LEU A 298 12.09 -12.66 4.10
N VAL A 299 12.91 -12.62 3.05
CA VAL A 299 12.91 -13.65 1.99
C VAL A 299 13.37 -14.99 2.57
N ASP A 300 14.41 -15.01 3.42
CA ASP A 300 14.87 -16.22 4.11
C ASP A 300 13.77 -16.82 5.01
N ALA A 301 13.02 -15.97 5.72
CA ALA A 301 11.91 -16.43 6.56
C ALA A 301 10.77 -17.03 5.72
N LEU A 302 10.45 -16.45 4.55
CA LEU A 302 9.45 -17.00 3.63
C LEU A 302 9.91 -18.32 3.01
N HIS A 303 11.18 -18.38 2.57
CA HIS A 303 11.78 -19.59 2.03
C HIS A 303 11.78 -20.71 3.08
N HIS A 304 12.18 -20.40 4.31
CA HIS A 304 12.16 -21.36 5.41
C HIS A 304 10.73 -21.83 5.73
N SER A 305 9.76 -20.94 5.77
CA SER A 305 8.35 -21.27 6.04
C SER A 305 7.73 -22.19 4.97
N TRP A 306 8.23 -22.14 3.74
CA TRP A 306 7.75 -23.00 2.66
C TRP A 306 8.12 -24.47 2.87
N TYR A 307 9.36 -24.73 3.29
CA TYR A 307 9.87 -26.09 3.51
C TYR A 307 9.71 -26.57 4.96
N PHE A 308 9.72 -25.65 5.91
CA PHE A 308 9.66 -25.94 7.36
C PHE A 308 8.52 -25.11 7.99
N PRO A 309 7.28 -25.55 7.82
CA PRO A 309 6.12 -24.85 8.36
C PRO A 309 6.19 -24.83 9.91
N ARG A 310 5.58 -23.79 10.51
CA ARG A 310 5.62 -23.58 11.96
C ARG A 310 4.42 -24.19 12.64
N LEU A 311 4.67 -25.07 13.61
CA LEU A 311 3.61 -25.59 14.48
C LEU A 311 2.89 -24.42 15.15
N THR A 312 1.57 -24.33 14.99
CA THR A 312 0.74 -23.20 15.40
C THR A 312 -0.55 -23.72 16.01
N TYR A 313 -0.95 -23.18 17.17
CA TYR A 313 -2.19 -23.54 17.84
C TYR A 313 -3.35 -22.68 17.36
N ASP A 314 -4.38 -23.30 16.80
CA ASP A 314 -5.66 -22.66 16.42
C ASP A 314 -6.64 -22.72 17.59
N ARG A 315 -6.85 -21.57 18.26
CA ARG A 315 -7.75 -21.45 19.43
C ARG A 315 -9.22 -21.64 19.07
N ASP A 316 -9.64 -21.39 17.84
CA ASP A 316 -11.03 -21.57 17.41
C ASP A 316 -11.35 -23.05 17.20
N LEU A 317 -10.45 -23.79 16.57
CA LEU A 317 -10.58 -25.23 16.33
C LEU A 317 -9.99 -26.10 17.45
N GLN A 318 -9.27 -25.51 18.41
CA GLN A 318 -8.59 -26.17 19.51
C GLN A 318 -7.63 -27.29 19.04
N ARG A 319 -6.91 -27.05 17.96
CA ARG A 319 -5.93 -27.98 17.38
C ARG A 319 -4.62 -27.30 17.03
N ASN A 320 -3.54 -28.07 16.97
CA ASN A 320 -2.29 -27.64 16.37
C ASN A 320 -2.29 -27.94 14.86
N PHE A 321 -1.66 -27.07 14.07
CA PHE A 321 -1.46 -27.27 12.64
C PHE A 321 -0.10 -26.70 12.21
N LEU A 322 0.40 -27.15 11.08
CA LEU A 322 1.64 -26.70 10.48
C LEU A 322 1.35 -25.49 9.57
N MET A 323 1.61 -24.29 10.07
CA MET A 323 1.35 -23.04 9.36
C MET A 323 2.44 -22.75 8.33
N LYS A 324 2.10 -22.78 7.05
CA LYS A 324 2.90 -22.22 5.96
C LYS A 324 2.55 -20.75 5.72
N VAL A 325 3.56 -19.96 5.36
CA VAL A 325 3.39 -18.53 5.01
C VAL A 325 4.08 -18.26 3.70
N TRP A 326 3.39 -17.63 2.76
CA TRP A 326 3.98 -17.25 1.48
C TRP A 326 3.55 -15.88 0.98
N LEU A 327 4.42 -15.28 0.17
CA LEU A 327 4.17 -14.01 -0.50
C LEU A 327 3.14 -14.20 -1.61
N HIS A 328 2.08 -13.40 -1.60
CA HIS A 328 1.09 -13.37 -2.68
C HIS A 328 1.38 -12.25 -3.68
N TYR A 329 1.65 -11.03 -3.20
CA TYR A 329 2.12 -9.91 -4.01
C TYR A 329 2.83 -8.84 -3.18
N CYS A 330 3.61 -8.01 -3.88
CA CYS A 330 4.19 -6.78 -3.33
C CYS A 330 3.35 -5.57 -3.75
N MET A 331 3.16 -4.61 -2.82
CA MET A 331 2.36 -3.40 -3.02
C MET A 331 3.24 -2.16 -2.86
N HIS A 332 3.27 -1.31 -3.88
CA HIS A 332 4.14 -0.11 -3.87
C HIS A 332 3.51 1.05 -4.62
N ASP A 333 4.06 2.24 -4.42
CA ASP A 333 3.98 3.32 -5.39
C ASP A 333 4.86 3.01 -6.61
N PHE A 334 4.77 3.80 -7.66
CA PHE A 334 5.49 3.51 -8.91
C PHE A 334 7.03 3.62 -8.77
N PRO A 335 7.61 4.56 -8.02
CA PRO A 335 9.02 4.53 -7.66
C PRO A 335 9.40 3.32 -6.79
N GLY A 336 8.59 2.97 -5.80
CA GLY A 336 8.78 1.77 -4.96
C GLY A 336 8.72 0.48 -5.79
N TYR A 337 7.84 0.40 -6.78
CA TYR A 337 7.79 -0.71 -7.72
C TYR A 337 9.18 -0.97 -8.35
N ALA A 338 9.86 0.10 -8.81
CA ALA A 338 11.19 -0.03 -9.38
C ALA A 338 12.23 -0.62 -8.41
N LEU A 339 12.11 -0.32 -7.13
CA LEU A 339 13.02 -0.81 -6.10
C LEU A 339 12.76 -2.28 -5.74
N PHE A 340 11.51 -2.67 -5.64
CA PHE A 340 11.13 -4.04 -5.25
C PHE A 340 11.20 -5.03 -6.41
N CYS A 341 10.77 -4.62 -7.60
CA CYS A 341 10.80 -5.44 -8.81
C CYS A 341 12.19 -5.48 -9.47
N GLY A 342 12.89 -4.34 -9.48
CA GLY A 342 14.16 -4.16 -10.20
C GLY A 342 14.02 -3.54 -11.59
N TRP A 343 12.81 -3.31 -12.08
CA TRP A 343 12.54 -2.64 -13.36
C TRP A 343 12.48 -1.13 -13.19
N CYS A 344 13.26 -0.39 -13.95
CA CYS A 344 13.26 1.08 -13.90
C CYS A 344 11.96 1.65 -14.49
N THR A 345 11.22 2.40 -13.67
CA THR A 345 9.93 3.00 -14.05
C THR A 345 10.04 4.36 -14.74
N SER A 346 11.19 4.64 -15.36
CA SER A 346 11.46 5.87 -16.11
C SER A 346 12.17 5.59 -17.42
N GLY A 347 12.31 6.60 -18.27
CA GLY A 347 12.99 6.49 -19.56
C GLY A 347 12.10 6.01 -20.69
N LYS A 348 12.66 5.24 -21.62
CA LYS A 348 12.02 4.80 -22.88
C LYS A 348 11.03 3.65 -22.67
N MET A 349 11.27 2.79 -21.67
CA MET A 349 10.45 1.59 -21.36
C MET A 349 10.05 1.58 -19.88
N PRO A 350 9.24 2.52 -19.40
CA PRO A 350 8.95 2.64 -17.97
C PRO A 350 7.89 1.66 -17.48
N CYS A 351 7.04 1.11 -18.37
CA CYS A 351 6.00 0.17 -17.98
C CYS A 351 6.60 -1.21 -17.69
N PRO A 352 6.46 -1.74 -16.46
CA PRO A 352 7.01 -3.04 -16.10
C PRO A 352 6.20 -4.21 -16.67
N VAL A 353 4.97 -3.96 -17.15
CA VAL A 353 4.08 -4.95 -17.75
C VAL A 353 4.28 -5.02 -19.26
N CYS A 354 4.23 -3.88 -19.94
CA CYS A 354 4.43 -3.81 -21.39
C CYS A 354 5.90 -4.00 -21.80
N MET A 355 6.84 -3.61 -20.94
CA MET A 355 8.27 -3.74 -21.15
C MET A 355 8.73 -3.24 -22.54
N GLN A 356 9.19 -4.15 -23.40
CA GLN A 356 9.65 -3.83 -24.75
C GLN A 356 8.51 -3.54 -25.73
N ALA A 357 7.31 -4.09 -25.47
CA ALA A 357 6.15 -3.93 -26.34
C ALA A 357 5.67 -2.47 -26.40
N LEU A 358 6.05 -1.64 -25.43
CA LEU A 358 5.69 -0.22 -25.38
C LEU A 358 6.90 0.67 -25.16
N ARG A 359 7.43 1.22 -26.26
CA ARG A 359 8.55 2.16 -26.23
C ARG A 359 8.03 3.58 -26.37
N MET A 360 8.18 4.36 -25.29
CA MET A 360 7.74 5.75 -25.28
C MET A 360 8.48 6.64 -26.28
N ILE A 361 7.79 7.62 -26.82
CA ILE A 361 8.35 8.59 -27.77
C ILE A 361 8.98 9.78 -27.04
N TRP A 362 10.05 10.34 -27.60
CA TRP A 362 10.73 11.51 -27.06
C TRP A 362 10.15 12.81 -27.59
N LEU A 363 9.75 13.70 -26.68
CA LEU A 363 9.33 15.06 -27.00
C LEU A 363 10.52 16.01 -26.97
N SER A 364 10.93 16.52 -28.12
CA SER A 364 12.15 17.35 -28.26
C SER A 364 12.06 18.71 -27.56
N LYS A 365 10.88 19.34 -27.53
CA LYS A 365 10.64 20.62 -26.84
C LYS A 365 10.32 20.43 -25.37
N GLY A 366 9.59 19.38 -25.04
CA GLY A 366 9.25 19.01 -23.67
C GLY A 366 10.39 18.36 -22.89
N GLY A 367 11.40 17.78 -23.56
CA GLY A 367 12.55 17.11 -22.96
C GLY A 367 12.16 15.89 -22.13
N LYS A 368 11.18 15.08 -22.58
CA LYS A 368 10.69 13.93 -21.83
C LYS A 368 10.11 12.82 -22.74
N TYR A 369 10.08 11.60 -22.21
CA TYR A 369 9.39 10.49 -22.82
C TYR A 369 7.88 10.54 -22.50
N VAL A 370 7.04 10.16 -23.47
CA VAL A 370 5.57 10.11 -23.35
C VAL A 370 5.00 8.89 -24.05
N ALA A 371 3.85 8.44 -23.54
CA ALA A 371 3.12 7.27 -24.06
C ALA A 371 2.03 7.69 -25.08
N PHE A 372 2.25 8.72 -25.84
CA PHE A 372 1.28 9.22 -26.83
C PHE A 372 1.30 8.37 -28.10
N ASP A 373 0.10 8.11 -28.68
CA ASP A 373 -0.11 7.35 -29.93
C ASP A 373 0.36 5.88 -29.87
N LEU A 374 0.53 5.33 -28.69
CA LEU A 374 0.99 3.95 -28.49
C LEU A 374 -0.16 2.98 -28.17
N HIS A 375 -1.33 3.52 -27.81
CA HIS A 375 -2.47 2.72 -27.34
C HIS A 375 -3.35 2.23 -28.48
N ARG A 376 -3.25 2.82 -29.68
CA ARG A 376 -4.03 2.41 -30.85
C ARG A 376 -3.76 0.96 -31.30
N GLN A 377 -2.57 0.40 -31.01
CA GLN A 377 -2.26 -1.01 -31.28
C GLN A 377 -3.16 -1.99 -30.52
N PHE A 378 -3.73 -1.58 -29.37
CA PHE A 378 -4.60 -2.40 -28.54
C PHE A 378 -6.09 -2.24 -28.86
N LEU A 379 -6.45 -1.42 -29.83
CA LEU A 379 -7.82 -1.27 -30.31
C LEU A 379 -8.23 -2.46 -31.19
N PRO A 380 -9.54 -2.76 -31.30
CA PRO A 380 -10.02 -3.75 -32.27
C PRO A 380 -9.51 -3.47 -33.69
N PRO A 381 -9.38 -4.51 -34.54
CA PRO A 381 -8.82 -4.37 -35.89
C PRO A 381 -9.53 -3.35 -36.77
N ASP A 382 -10.83 -3.28 -36.66
CA ASP A 382 -11.76 -2.43 -37.45
C ASP A 382 -12.00 -1.05 -36.83
N HIS A 383 -11.32 -0.72 -35.73
CA HIS A 383 -11.56 0.55 -35.04
C HIS A 383 -11.06 1.75 -35.87
N PRO A 384 -11.91 2.78 -36.14
CA PRO A 384 -11.58 3.88 -37.05
C PRO A 384 -10.38 4.71 -36.61
N ASP A 385 -10.11 4.82 -35.31
CA ASP A 385 -8.96 5.56 -34.81
C ASP A 385 -7.60 4.92 -35.17
N ARG A 386 -7.57 3.67 -35.64
CA ARG A 386 -6.34 3.04 -36.15
C ARG A 386 -5.84 3.70 -37.42
N GLU A 387 -6.74 4.24 -38.23
CA GLU A 387 -6.46 4.94 -39.48
C GLU A 387 -6.37 6.45 -39.37
N ASP A 388 -6.69 7.02 -38.19
CA ASP A 388 -6.66 8.47 -37.98
C ASP A 388 -5.23 9.03 -38.10
N LYS A 389 -4.97 9.72 -39.20
CA LYS A 389 -3.66 10.32 -39.56
C LYS A 389 -3.44 11.72 -39.00
N LYS A 390 -4.49 12.35 -38.41
CA LYS A 390 -4.49 13.77 -38.00
C LYS A 390 -4.30 13.94 -36.49
N ASN A 391 -5.12 13.25 -35.72
CA ASN A 391 -5.16 13.43 -34.27
C ASN A 391 -3.96 12.80 -33.54
N PHE A 392 -3.24 11.90 -34.19
CA PHE A 392 -2.08 11.18 -33.66
C PHE A 392 -0.81 11.60 -34.42
N THR A 393 0.18 10.73 -34.47
CA THR A 393 1.41 11.00 -35.25
C THR A 393 1.06 11.12 -36.73
N LYS A 394 1.43 12.24 -37.34
CA LYS A 394 1.12 12.59 -38.73
C LYS A 394 1.44 11.44 -39.68
N GLY A 395 0.45 11.05 -40.47
CA GLY A 395 0.58 10.02 -41.48
C GLY A 395 0.65 8.58 -40.97
N ARG A 396 0.72 8.36 -39.64
CA ARG A 396 0.81 7.02 -39.06
C ARG A 396 -0.55 6.31 -39.04
N VAL A 397 -0.57 5.10 -39.62
CA VAL A 397 -1.64 4.11 -39.51
C VAL A 397 -1.14 2.96 -38.64
N VAL A 398 -2.01 2.34 -37.88
CA VAL A 398 -1.66 1.20 -37.01
C VAL A 398 -2.37 -0.05 -37.52
N HIS A 399 -1.62 -0.90 -38.23
CA HIS A 399 -2.15 -2.16 -38.79
C HIS A 399 -2.05 -3.32 -37.82
N GLU A 400 -0.96 -3.40 -37.05
CA GLU A 400 -0.74 -4.49 -36.10
C GLU A 400 -1.73 -4.40 -34.92
N VAL A 401 -2.37 -5.51 -34.59
CA VAL A 401 -3.19 -5.69 -33.41
C VAL A 401 -2.34 -6.39 -32.37
N THR A 402 -2.22 -5.77 -31.21
CA THR A 402 -1.45 -6.32 -30.09
C THR A 402 -2.41 -6.54 -28.93
N GLU A 403 -2.31 -7.69 -28.28
CA GLU A 403 -3.01 -7.92 -27.01
C GLU A 403 -2.34 -7.11 -25.89
N ILE A 404 -3.15 -6.72 -24.90
CA ILE A 404 -2.61 -6.04 -23.73
C ILE A 404 -1.74 -7.05 -22.96
N PRO A 405 -0.43 -6.78 -22.78
CA PRO A 405 0.46 -7.71 -22.11
C PRO A 405 0.03 -7.96 -20.67
N THR A 406 0.25 -9.19 -20.20
CA THR A 406 0.24 -9.58 -18.79
C THR A 406 1.66 -9.93 -18.37
N PHE A 407 1.93 -9.92 -17.07
CA PHE A 407 3.27 -10.13 -16.56
C PHE A 407 3.25 -10.92 -15.26
N SER A 408 3.73 -12.15 -15.32
CA SER A 408 3.74 -13.12 -14.22
C SER A 408 5.13 -13.28 -13.58
N GLY A 409 5.22 -14.01 -12.48
CA GLY A 409 6.49 -14.41 -11.88
C GLY A 409 7.36 -15.24 -12.84
N ALA A 410 6.76 -16.09 -13.67
CA ALA A 410 7.47 -16.85 -14.69
C ALA A 410 8.13 -15.91 -15.73
N ASP A 411 7.41 -14.89 -16.19
CA ASP A 411 7.94 -13.90 -17.14
C ASP A 411 9.11 -13.11 -16.52
N VAL A 412 8.98 -12.70 -15.24
CA VAL A 412 10.08 -12.06 -14.50
C VAL A 412 11.30 -12.96 -14.48
N LEU A 413 11.15 -14.21 -14.05
CA LEU A 413 12.28 -15.16 -13.95
C LEU A 413 12.94 -15.42 -15.28
N ALA A 414 12.16 -15.62 -16.37
CA ALA A 414 12.70 -15.84 -17.70
C ALA A 414 13.60 -14.68 -18.13
N GLN A 415 13.14 -13.43 -17.91
CA GLN A 415 13.94 -12.26 -18.23
C GLN A 415 15.16 -12.09 -17.32
N LEU A 416 15.03 -12.32 -16.00
CA LEU A 416 16.16 -12.20 -15.08
C LEU A 416 17.26 -13.21 -15.35
N LYS A 417 16.92 -14.45 -15.75
CA LYS A 417 17.87 -15.49 -16.18
C LYS A 417 18.65 -15.10 -17.45
N ALA A 418 18.02 -14.34 -18.36
CA ALA A 418 18.65 -13.89 -19.59
C ALA A 418 19.59 -12.69 -19.41
N LEU A 419 19.62 -12.04 -18.23
CA LEU A 419 20.43 -10.85 -17.97
C LEU A 419 21.93 -11.18 -17.92
N LYS A 420 22.73 -10.44 -18.70
CA LYS A 420 24.19 -10.53 -18.66
C LYS A 420 24.78 -9.32 -17.94
N PRO A 421 25.64 -9.52 -16.93
CA PRO A 421 26.34 -8.40 -16.28
C PRO A 421 27.22 -7.67 -17.30
N LYS A 422 27.26 -6.34 -17.20
CA LYS A 422 28.21 -5.55 -18.02
C LYS A 422 29.65 -5.92 -17.65
N VAL A 423 30.50 -6.05 -18.66
CA VAL A 423 31.95 -6.27 -18.48
C VAL A 423 32.55 -5.07 -17.73
N LYS A 424 33.47 -5.35 -16.78
CA LYS A 424 34.20 -4.30 -16.02
C LYS A 424 34.75 -3.22 -16.96
N GLY A 425 34.46 -1.96 -16.64
CA GLY A 425 34.92 -0.79 -17.41
C GLY A 425 33.84 -0.06 -18.23
N LYS A 426 32.70 -0.70 -18.53
CA LYS A 426 31.56 -0.10 -19.28
C LYS A 426 30.37 0.36 -18.41
N GLY A 427 30.57 0.60 -17.13
CA GLY A 427 29.54 0.99 -16.17
C GLY A 427 28.91 -0.19 -15.42
N LYS A 428 28.15 0.10 -14.34
CA LYS A 428 27.45 -0.88 -13.52
C LYS A 428 26.08 -1.22 -14.15
N GLY A 429 25.63 -2.48 -14.05
CA GLY A 429 24.31 -2.94 -14.50
C GLY A 429 24.37 -4.08 -15.49
N PHE A 430 23.33 -4.23 -16.30
CA PHE A 430 23.18 -5.30 -17.27
C PHE A 430 23.39 -4.78 -18.70
N GLU A 431 23.84 -5.66 -19.61
CA GLU A 431 23.95 -5.36 -21.04
C GLU A 431 22.55 -5.12 -21.62
N GLY A 432 22.42 -4.14 -22.51
CA GLY A 432 21.13 -3.78 -23.12
C GLY A 432 20.18 -2.91 -22.25
N TYR A 433 20.63 -2.48 -21.06
CA TYR A 433 19.82 -1.55 -20.23
C TYR A 433 19.47 -0.26 -20.98
N GLY A 434 18.17 0.09 -20.98
CA GLY A 434 17.61 1.26 -21.66
C GLY A 434 17.33 1.06 -23.15
N GLU A 435 17.77 -0.08 -23.74
CA GLU A 435 17.58 -0.41 -25.16
C GLU A 435 16.74 -1.66 -25.37
N THR A 436 17.11 -2.77 -24.74
CA THR A 436 16.40 -4.06 -24.83
C THR A 436 15.60 -4.39 -23.59
N HIS A 437 15.98 -3.86 -22.43
CA HIS A 437 15.28 -4.02 -21.17
C HIS A 437 15.56 -2.83 -20.24
N ASN A 438 14.80 -2.76 -19.13
CA ASN A 438 14.97 -1.70 -18.11
C ASN A 438 15.32 -2.24 -16.71
N TRP A 439 15.84 -3.49 -16.62
CA TRP A 439 16.28 -4.12 -15.38
C TRP A 439 17.52 -3.42 -14.82
N THR A 440 17.48 -3.02 -13.54
CA THR A 440 18.56 -2.34 -12.83
C THR A 440 19.26 -3.21 -11.80
N HIS A 441 18.55 -4.20 -11.26
CA HIS A 441 19.02 -5.19 -10.28
C HIS A 441 18.07 -6.40 -10.27
N ILE A 442 18.53 -7.49 -9.65
CA ILE A 442 17.74 -8.69 -9.44
C ILE A 442 17.07 -8.61 -8.08
N THR A 443 15.76 -8.81 -8.04
CA THR A 443 14.99 -8.84 -6.81
C THR A 443 15.27 -10.12 -6.00
N PRO A 444 15.40 -10.06 -4.67
CA PRO A 444 15.59 -11.27 -3.86
C PRO A 444 14.33 -12.15 -3.79
N PHE A 445 13.15 -11.61 -4.07
CA PHE A 445 11.91 -12.40 -4.13
C PHE A 445 11.91 -13.46 -5.23
N SER A 446 12.72 -13.28 -6.27
CA SER A 446 12.92 -14.29 -7.33
C SER A 446 13.55 -15.59 -6.83
N GLN A 447 14.07 -15.63 -5.59
CA GLN A 447 14.61 -16.81 -4.94
C GLN A 447 13.53 -17.70 -4.29
N LEU A 448 12.29 -17.20 -4.17
CA LEU A 448 11.20 -17.96 -3.56
C LEU A 448 10.79 -19.11 -4.49
N PRO A 449 10.61 -20.34 -3.95
CA PRO A 449 10.38 -21.55 -4.76
C PRO A 449 9.15 -21.45 -5.67
N TYR A 450 8.09 -20.80 -5.17
CA TYR A 450 6.82 -20.62 -5.83
C TYR A 450 6.70 -19.29 -6.63
N PHE A 451 7.79 -18.50 -6.73
CA PHE A 451 7.72 -17.17 -7.37
C PHE A 451 7.27 -17.23 -8.83
N LYS A 452 7.65 -18.27 -9.57
CA LYS A 452 7.25 -18.49 -10.96
C LYS A 452 5.73 -18.58 -11.14
N ASP A 453 5.03 -19.11 -10.13
CA ASP A 453 3.61 -19.41 -10.17
C ASP A 453 2.73 -18.23 -9.71
N LEU A 454 3.35 -17.14 -9.26
CA LEU A 454 2.64 -15.90 -8.93
C LEU A 454 2.19 -15.17 -10.20
N LYS A 455 0.88 -15.09 -10.43
CA LYS A 455 0.33 -14.31 -11.57
C LYS A 455 0.45 -12.80 -11.41
N LEU A 456 0.58 -12.31 -10.15
CA LEU A 456 0.69 -10.88 -9.84
C LEU A 456 1.77 -10.64 -8.76
N PRO A 457 3.06 -10.91 -9.02
CA PRO A 457 4.10 -10.75 -7.99
C PRO A 457 4.26 -9.29 -7.52
N TYR A 458 4.00 -8.32 -8.39
CA TYR A 458 4.08 -6.89 -8.10
C TYR A 458 2.84 -6.19 -8.62
N ASN A 459 2.13 -5.45 -7.77
CA ASN A 459 0.94 -4.72 -8.20
C ASN A 459 1.25 -3.25 -8.51
N ILE A 460 0.57 -2.71 -9.53
CA ILE A 460 0.61 -1.29 -9.87
C ILE A 460 -0.25 -0.53 -8.84
N GLY A 461 0.32 0.52 -8.25
CA GLY A 461 -0.38 1.34 -7.26
C GLY A 461 -1.49 2.19 -7.89
N VAL A 462 -2.75 1.73 -7.81
CA VAL A 462 -3.90 2.47 -8.33
C VAL A 462 -3.98 3.87 -7.72
N MET A 463 -3.80 4.01 -6.40
CA MET A 463 -3.83 5.29 -5.71
C MET A 463 -2.89 6.34 -6.32
N HIS A 464 -1.66 5.94 -6.68
CA HIS A 464 -0.67 6.86 -7.26
C HIS A 464 -0.94 7.15 -8.73
N THR A 465 -1.41 6.16 -9.48
CA THR A 465 -1.82 6.32 -10.88
C THR A 465 -2.99 7.29 -10.98
N GLU A 466 -4.05 7.05 -10.23
CA GLU A 466 -5.23 7.90 -10.13
C GLU A 466 -4.86 9.33 -9.72
N LYS A 467 -4.11 9.47 -8.62
CA LYS A 467 -3.65 10.78 -8.11
C LYS A 467 -2.87 11.55 -9.16
N ASN A 468 -1.93 10.93 -9.87
CA ASN A 468 -1.11 11.62 -10.87
C ASN A 468 -1.91 11.99 -12.13
N VAL A 469 -2.84 11.15 -12.56
CA VAL A 469 -3.77 11.45 -13.66
C VAL A 469 -4.70 12.60 -13.25
N ALA A 470 -5.33 12.50 -12.09
CA ALA A 470 -6.22 13.53 -11.54
C ALA A 470 -5.50 14.88 -11.37
N GLU A 471 -4.28 14.89 -10.80
CA GLU A 471 -3.48 16.10 -10.64
C GLU A 471 -3.13 16.73 -11.98
N SER A 472 -2.77 15.92 -12.98
CA SER A 472 -2.47 16.40 -14.33
C SER A 472 -3.70 17.02 -15.01
N LEU A 473 -4.86 16.36 -14.88
CA LEU A 473 -6.14 16.90 -15.38
C LEU A 473 -6.53 18.19 -14.66
N PHE A 474 -6.55 18.16 -13.33
CA PHE A 474 -6.95 19.32 -12.52
C PHE A 474 -6.13 20.57 -12.87
N HIS A 475 -4.81 20.44 -12.92
CA HIS A 475 -3.94 21.55 -13.24
C HIS A 475 -4.02 21.99 -14.71
N THR A 476 -4.39 21.08 -15.62
CA THR A 476 -4.51 21.38 -17.05
C THR A 476 -5.83 22.05 -17.36
N ILE A 477 -6.95 21.57 -16.84
CA ILE A 477 -8.29 22.16 -16.99
C ILE A 477 -8.32 23.57 -16.41
N LEU A 478 -7.77 23.77 -15.20
CA LEU A 478 -7.68 25.07 -14.54
C LEU A 478 -6.51 25.95 -15.04
N ASN A 479 -5.74 25.50 -16.01
CA ASN A 479 -4.57 26.19 -16.55
C ASN A 479 -3.64 26.79 -15.46
N ILE A 480 -3.24 25.95 -14.49
CA ILE A 480 -2.39 26.40 -13.37
C ILE A 480 -0.96 26.64 -13.88
N PRO A 481 -0.41 27.86 -13.80
CA PRO A 481 0.95 28.16 -14.26
C PRO A 481 2.01 27.27 -13.61
N GLY A 482 2.93 26.75 -14.43
CA GLY A 482 4.02 25.85 -13.97
C GLY A 482 3.61 24.41 -13.72
N LYS A 483 2.29 24.09 -13.65
CA LYS A 483 1.78 22.75 -13.40
C LYS A 483 0.98 22.16 -14.55
N THR A 484 0.35 23.00 -15.38
CA THR A 484 -0.41 22.56 -16.55
C THR A 484 0.44 21.74 -17.51
N LYS A 485 -0.12 20.67 -18.06
CA LYS A 485 0.50 19.86 -19.12
C LYS A 485 0.32 20.49 -20.51
N ASP A 486 -0.52 21.51 -20.62
CA ASP A 486 -0.76 22.29 -21.82
C ASP A 486 0.01 23.61 -21.79
N ASN A 487 1.32 23.54 -21.93
CA ASN A 487 2.22 24.69 -21.99
C ASN A 487 2.78 24.91 -23.41
N VAL A 488 3.49 26.01 -23.63
CA VAL A 488 4.08 26.39 -24.94
C VAL A 488 4.94 25.26 -25.53
N LYS A 489 5.75 24.59 -24.72
CA LYS A 489 6.61 23.47 -25.17
C LYS A 489 5.75 22.27 -25.63
N ALA A 490 4.70 21.95 -24.86
CA ALA A 490 3.78 20.85 -25.19
C ALA A 490 3.03 21.12 -26.52
N ARG A 491 2.63 22.39 -26.77
CA ARG A 491 1.98 22.78 -28.02
C ARG A 491 2.94 22.80 -29.21
N ALA A 492 4.19 23.19 -29.01
CA ALA A 492 5.23 23.10 -30.05
C ALA A 492 5.53 21.64 -30.44
N ASP A 493 5.59 20.71 -29.47
CA ASP A 493 5.68 19.28 -29.77
C ASP A 493 4.43 18.76 -30.46
N GLN A 494 3.24 19.15 -30.00
CA GLN A 494 1.97 18.75 -30.60
C GLN A 494 1.89 19.22 -32.06
N GLN A 495 2.22 20.47 -32.39
CA GLN A 495 2.24 21.00 -33.76
C GLN A 495 3.20 20.22 -34.66
N ARG A 496 4.31 19.74 -34.12
CA ARG A 496 5.27 18.90 -34.85
C ARG A 496 4.74 17.49 -35.09
N ILE A 497 4.09 16.89 -34.11
CA ILE A 497 3.68 15.49 -34.10
C ILE A 497 2.30 15.29 -34.73
N CYS A 498 1.33 16.13 -34.43
CA CYS A 498 -0.08 15.97 -34.82
C CYS A 498 -0.50 17.03 -35.87
N ASP A 499 -1.57 16.72 -36.61
CA ASP A 499 -2.24 17.69 -37.48
C ASP A 499 -3.52 18.22 -36.84
N ARG A 500 -3.34 19.09 -35.82
CA ARG A 500 -4.43 19.74 -35.06
C ARG A 500 -4.33 21.26 -35.16
N PRO A 501 -4.73 21.90 -36.28
CA PRO A 501 -4.51 23.32 -36.55
C PRO A 501 -5.02 24.26 -35.47
N ARG A 502 -6.15 23.91 -34.82
CA ARG A 502 -6.74 24.72 -33.73
C ARG A 502 -5.84 24.87 -32.53
N LEU A 503 -4.99 23.88 -32.26
CA LEU A 503 -4.09 23.85 -31.13
C LEU A 503 -2.67 24.32 -31.46
N ASN A 504 -2.36 24.60 -32.72
CA ASN A 504 -1.05 25.04 -33.16
C ASN A 504 -0.69 26.40 -32.57
N MET A 505 0.58 26.58 -32.27
CA MET A 505 1.12 27.89 -31.86
C MET A 505 0.89 28.92 -32.96
N LYS A 506 0.45 30.11 -32.59
CA LYS A 506 0.22 31.21 -33.52
C LYS A 506 1.39 32.20 -33.53
N PRO A 507 1.78 32.73 -34.71
CA PRO A 507 2.86 33.67 -34.80
C PRO A 507 2.55 34.97 -34.07
N PRO A 508 3.56 35.77 -33.78
CA PRO A 508 3.38 37.08 -33.17
C PRO A 508 2.53 37.98 -34.09
N THR A 509 1.47 38.58 -33.56
CA THR A 509 0.60 39.56 -34.25
C THR A 509 0.31 40.72 -33.30
N GLY A 510 0.02 41.90 -33.82
CA GLY A 510 -0.41 43.07 -33.04
C GLY A 510 0.60 43.57 -32.00
N GLY A 511 1.90 43.64 -32.34
CA GLY A 511 2.96 44.13 -31.47
C GLY A 511 3.53 43.16 -30.47
N ARG A 512 3.09 41.91 -30.45
CA ARG A 512 3.65 40.84 -29.63
C ARG A 512 4.98 40.37 -30.21
N LYS A 513 5.99 40.14 -29.35
CA LYS A 513 7.31 39.62 -29.77
C LYS A 513 7.39 38.09 -29.85
N ASN A 514 6.50 37.39 -29.14
CA ASN A 514 6.57 35.93 -28.95
C ASN A 514 5.36 35.22 -29.55
N TRP A 515 5.59 33.98 -29.99
CA TRP A 515 4.53 33.06 -30.36
C TRP A 515 3.57 32.85 -29.18
N PHE A 516 2.28 32.76 -29.43
CA PHE A 516 1.29 32.58 -28.39
C PHE A 516 0.53 31.24 -28.53
N LYS A 517 0.16 30.72 -27.39
CA LYS A 517 -0.62 29.50 -27.26
C LYS A 517 -2.11 29.86 -27.37
N PRO A 518 -2.86 29.34 -28.39
CA PRO A 518 -4.30 29.54 -28.43
C PRO A 518 -5.01 28.79 -27.31
N ASP A 519 -6.22 29.26 -26.95
CA ASP A 519 -7.06 28.56 -25.98
C ASP A 519 -7.45 27.18 -26.50
N ALA A 520 -7.63 26.24 -25.59
CA ALA A 520 -8.07 24.89 -25.88
C ALA A 520 -9.46 24.63 -25.27
N ASP A 521 -10.23 23.80 -25.95
CA ASP A 521 -11.59 23.45 -25.55
C ASP A 521 -11.68 22.75 -24.18
N PHE A 522 -10.58 22.16 -23.72
CA PHE A 522 -10.47 21.49 -22.42
C PHE A 522 -9.94 22.40 -21.30
N VAL A 523 -9.73 23.67 -21.54
CA VAL A 523 -9.19 24.64 -20.57
C VAL A 523 -10.26 25.67 -20.23
N LEU A 524 -10.55 25.86 -18.95
CA LEU A 524 -11.49 26.89 -18.49
C LEU A 524 -10.93 28.28 -18.75
N LYS A 525 -11.76 29.17 -19.32
CA LYS A 525 -11.42 30.57 -19.48
C LYS A 525 -11.36 31.28 -18.13
N PRO A 526 -10.69 32.44 -18.03
CA PRO A 526 -10.49 33.10 -16.73
C PRO A 526 -11.78 33.36 -15.93
N PRO A 527 -12.92 33.78 -16.53
CA PRO A 527 -14.21 33.95 -15.82
C PRO A 527 -14.73 32.60 -15.28
N GLU A 528 -14.78 31.57 -16.13
CA GLU A 528 -15.25 30.22 -15.79
C GLU A 528 -14.41 29.61 -14.68
N LYS A 529 -13.08 29.74 -14.77
CA LYS A 529 -12.16 29.33 -13.72
C LYS A 529 -12.44 30.01 -12.38
N LYS A 530 -12.73 31.31 -12.39
CA LYS A 530 -13.07 32.07 -11.17
C LYS A 530 -14.34 31.52 -10.53
N GLU A 531 -15.40 31.28 -11.32
CA GLU A 531 -16.65 30.69 -10.86
C GLU A 531 -16.44 29.31 -10.24
N VAL A 532 -15.71 28.44 -10.93
CA VAL A 532 -15.36 27.10 -10.44
C VAL A 532 -14.56 27.17 -9.13
N LEU A 533 -13.60 28.09 -9.00
CA LEU A 533 -12.84 28.27 -7.77
C LEU A 533 -13.70 28.79 -6.61
N ILE A 534 -14.66 29.68 -6.88
CA ILE A 534 -15.65 30.15 -5.89
C ILE A 534 -16.53 28.98 -5.45
N TRP A 535 -17.01 28.17 -6.40
CA TRP A 535 -17.81 26.99 -6.12
C TRP A 535 -17.04 25.98 -5.24
N LEU A 536 -15.80 25.63 -5.60
CA LEU A 536 -14.93 24.75 -4.81
C LEU A 536 -14.64 25.30 -3.39
N LYS A 537 -14.55 26.63 -3.25
CA LYS A 537 -14.19 27.29 -1.99
C LYS A 537 -15.36 27.40 -1.04
N HIS A 538 -16.52 27.80 -1.52
CA HIS A 538 -17.63 28.26 -0.70
C HIS A 538 -18.88 27.38 -0.78
N ILE A 539 -19.16 26.79 -1.94
CA ILE A 539 -20.40 26.06 -2.19
C ILE A 539 -20.24 24.58 -1.96
N LEU A 540 -19.17 23.97 -2.50
CA LEU A 540 -18.94 22.54 -2.34
C LEU A 540 -18.73 22.20 -0.87
N LYS A 541 -19.65 21.45 -0.30
CA LYS A 541 -19.57 20.89 1.07
C LYS A 541 -19.51 19.39 0.99
N PHE A 542 -18.65 18.80 1.83
CA PHE A 542 -18.59 17.37 1.99
C PHE A 542 -19.42 16.96 3.19
N THR A 543 -20.20 15.92 3.03
CA THR A 543 -20.94 15.30 4.13
C THR A 543 -19.98 14.58 5.10
N ASP A 544 -20.50 14.19 6.24
CA ASP A 544 -19.75 13.42 7.21
C ASP A 544 -19.23 12.10 6.59
N GLY A 545 -18.05 11.69 7.01
CA GLY A 545 -17.37 10.52 6.47
C GLY A 545 -16.39 10.80 5.32
N TYR A 546 -16.52 11.92 4.61
CA TYR A 546 -15.50 12.34 3.66
C TYR A 546 -14.31 12.99 4.36
N ALA A 547 -13.13 12.39 4.24
CA ALA A 547 -11.89 12.96 4.80
C ALA A 547 -11.24 14.02 3.88
N SER A 548 -11.94 14.46 2.83
CA SER A 548 -11.48 15.44 1.84
C SER A 548 -11.91 16.86 2.21
N ASN A 549 -11.04 17.83 1.95
CA ASN A 549 -11.36 19.25 2.11
C ASN A 549 -10.61 20.09 1.08
N ILE A 550 -11.09 20.04 -0.16
CA ILE A 550 -10.50 20.77 -1.29
C ILE A 550 -10.54 22.28 -1.05
N SER A 551 -11.56 22.80 -0.37
CA SER A 551 -11.75 24.23 -0.12
C SER A 551 -10.55 24.88 0.60
N LYS A 552 -9.86 24.14 1.47
CA LYS A 552 -8.66 24.63 2.18
C LYS A 552 -7.51 24.98 1.24
N GLY A 553 -7.38 24.25 0.13
CA GLY A 553 -6.33 24.48 -0.86
C GLY A 553 -6.60 25.62 -1.82
N VAL A 554 -7.84 26.10 -1.92
CA VAL A 554 -8.26 27.10 -2.89
C VAL A 554 -7.92 28.52 -2.41
N ASN A 555 -7.12 29.24 -3.22
CA ASN A 555 -6.78 30.63 -3.04
C ASN A 555 -7.39 31.46 -4.19
N LEU A 556 -8.44 32.23 -3.89
CA LEU A 556 -9.21 33.00 -4.88
C LEU A 556 -8.42 34.19 -5.41
N SER A 557 -7.55 34.82 -4.60
CA SER A 557 -6.78 35.99 -5.02
C SER A 557 -5.69 35.65 -6.03
N THR A 558 -5.06 34.49 -5.89
CA THR A 558 -4.01 34.01 -6.80
C THR A 558 -4.54 33.10 -7.91
N GLY A 559 -5.79 32.67 -7.82
CA GLY A 559 -6.38 31.69 -8.74
C GLY A 559 -5.66 30.32 -8.72
N LYS A 560 -5.04 29.96 -7.58
CA LYS A 560 -4.27 28.71 -7.41
C LYS A 560 -4.96 27.79 -6.42
N VAL A 561 -4.72 26.50 -6.62
CA VAL A 561 -5.08 25.45 -5.65
C VAL A 561 -3.80 24.71 -5.25
N THR A 562 -3.57 24.59 -3.95
CA THR A 562 -2.33 24.02 -3.39
C THR A 562 -2.66 23.14 -2.20
N GLY A 563 -1.74 22.22 -1.83
CA GLY A 563 -1.86 21.41 -0.62
C GLY A 563 -2.89 20.29 -0.67
N LEU A 564 -3.43 19.95 -1.85
CA LEU A 564 -4.30 18.80 -2.02
C LEU A 564 -3.52 17.51 -1.77
N LYS A 565 -4.15 16.57 -1.06
CA LYS A 565 -3.63 15.23 -0.77
C LYS A 565 -4.11 14.22 -1.82
N SER A 566 -3.51 13.05 -1.84
CA SER A 566 -3.93 11.97 -2.76
C SER A 566 -5.42 11.65 -2.66
N HIS A 567 -5.98 11.64 -1.46
CA HIS A 567 -7.41 11.39 -1.26
C HIS A 567 -8.31 12.54 -1.80
N ASP A 568 -7.84 13.79 -1.78
CA ASP A 568 -8.59 14.90 -2.37
C ASP A 568 -8.70 14.73 -3.89
N TYR A 569 -7.62 14.28 -4.56
CA TYR A 569 -7.61 13.97 -5.99
C TYR A 569 -8.48 12.77 -6.33
N HIS A 570 -8.50 11.73 -5.48
CA HIS A 570 -9.37 10.56 -5.59
C HIS A 570 -10.85 10.98 -5.59
N VAL A 571 -11.29 11.73 -4.57
CA VAL A 571 -12.66 12.22 -4.49
C VAL A 571 -12.98 13.16 -5.67
N TRP A 572 -12.01 13.97 -6.08
CA TRP A 572 -12.20 14.91 -7.18
C TRP A 572 -12.43 14.19 -8.52
N ILE A 573 -11.60 13.23 -8.89
CA ILE A 573 -11.71 12.55 -10.18
C ILE A 573 -12.94 11.65 -10.24
N GLU A 574 -13.26 10.97 -9.14
CA GLU A 574 -14.38 10.02 -9.10
C GLU A 574 -15.77 10.69 -9.02
N ARG A 575 -15.85 11.86 -8.39
CA ARG A 575 -17.15 12.46 -8.03
C ARG A 575 -17.34 13.89 -8.51
N ILE A 576 -16.32 14.73 -8.35
CA ILE A 576 -16.46 16.17 -8.50
C ILE A 576 -16.18 16.63 -9.93
N MET A 577 -15.17 16.05 -10.59
CA MET A 577 -14.69 16.50 -11.89
C MET A 577 -15.80 16.57 -12.95
N PRO A 578 -16.62 15.55 -13.18
CA PRO A 578 -17.65 15.62 -14.22
C PRO A 578 -18.68 16.73 -13.98
N VAL A 579 -19.04 16.97 -12.72
CA VAL A 579 -19.97 18.04 -12.32
C VAL A 579 -19.30 19.40 -12.48
N MET A 580 -18.06 19.54 -12.02
CA MET A 580 -17.29 20.78 -12.04
C MET A 580 -17.10 21.35 -13.46
N VAL A 581 -16.92 20.47 -14.46
CA VAL A 581 -16.61 20.92 -15.84
C VAL A 581 -17.83 20.94 -16.74
N ARG A 582 -18.98 20.41 -16.30
CA ARG A 582 -20.21 20.39 -17.11
C ARG A 582 -20.67 21.80 -17.45
N GLY A 583 -20.95 22.04 -18.72
CA GLY A 583 -21.36 23.36 -19.20
C GLY A 583 -20.21 24.33 -19.50
N TYR A 584 -18.99 24.06 -19.04
CA TYR A 584 -17.80 24.88 -19.33
C TYR A 584 -16.93 24.33 -20.45
N VAL A 585 -16.96 23.00 -20.68
CA VAL A 585 -16.25 22.36 -21.78
C VAL A 585 -17.25 21.79 -22.79
N PRO A 586 -16.86 21.63 -24.08
CA PRO A 586 -17.73 21.01 -25.07
C PRO A 586 -18.14 19.58 -24.69
N GLU A 587 -19.29 19.16 -25.13
CA GLU A 587 -19.90 17.87 -24.82
C GLU A 587 -18.97 16.68 -25.12
N HIS A 588 -18.24 16.69 -26.23
CA HIS A 588 -17.30 15.62 -26.58
C HIS A 588 -16.12 15.51 -25.61
N VAL A 589 -15.68 16.63 -25.02
CA VAL A 589 -14.65 16.65 -23.98
C VAL A 589 -15.23 16.15 -22.65
N TRP A 590 -16.41 16.69 -22.29
CA TRP A 590 -17.09 16.30 -21.06
C TRP A 590 -17.38 14.81 -20.98
N ARG A 591 -17.88 14.21 -22.07
CA ARG A 591 -18.16 12.76 -22.12
C ARG A 591 -16.94 11.91 -21.82
N VAL A 592 -15.79 12.24 -22.39
CA VAL A 592 -14.55 11.48 -22.16
C VAL A 592 -14.05 11.64 -20.71
N LEU A 593 -14.19 12.85 -20.13
CA LEU A 593 -13.86 13.08 -18.74
C LEU A 593 -14.83 12.34 -17.80
N ALA A 594 -16.11 12.29 -18.12
CA ALA A 594 -17.10 11.52 -17.37
C ALA A 594 -16.84 10.01 -17.47
N GLU A 595 -16.44 9.51 -18.64
CA GLU A 595 -16.05 8.11 -18.85
C GLU A 595 -14.80 7.75 -18.01
N LEU A 596 -13.82 8.64 -17.94
CA LEU A 596 -12.64 8.45 -17.08
C LEU A 596 -13.01 8.46 -15.59
N SER A 597 -13.92 9.35 -15.17
CA SER A 597 -14.45 9.37 -13.80
C SER A 597 -15.16 8.07 -13.46
N HIS A 598 -16.00 7.57 -14.36
CA HIS A 598 -16.68 6.28 -14.21
C HIS A 598 -15.68 5.11 -14.16
N PHE A 599 -14.63 5.16 -14.96
CA PHE A 599 -13.55 4.16 -14.92
C PHE A 599 -12.97 4.03 -13.52
N PHE A 600 -12.52 5.14 -12.90
CA PHE A 600 -11.91 5.09 -11.57
C PHE A 600 -12.93 4.77 -10.47
N SER A 601 -14.13 5.32 -10.51
CA SER A 601 -15.16 5.03 -9.50
C SER A 601 -15.60 3.56 -9.51
N THR A 602 -15.66 2.93 -10.68
CA THR A 602 -15.95 1.50 -10.83
C THR A 602 -14.77 0.64 -10.36
N LEU A 603 -13.56 1.01 -10.74
CA LEU A 603 -12.33 0.32 -10.37
C LEU A 603 -12.12 0.29 -8.85
N CYS A 604 -12.41 1.40 -8.17
CA CYS A 604 -12.22 1.58 -6.73
C CYS A 604 -13.45 1.19 -5.90
N ALA A 605 -14.44 0.50 -6.47
CA ALA A 605 -15.58 -0.02 -5.72
C ALA A 605 -15.15 -1.09 -4.69
N LYS A 606 -15.87 -1.16 -3.56
CA LYS A 606 -15.62 -2.16 -2.51
C LYS A 606 -15.93 -3.58 -2.96
N GLU A 607 -17.01 -3.71 -3.73
CA GLU A 607 -17.41 -4.92 -4.42
C GLU A 607 -17.33 -4.66 -5.91
N VAL A 608 -16.68 -5.52 -6.65
CA VAL A 608 -16.53 -5.38 -8.09
C VAL A 608 -17.21 -6.55 -8.81
N SER A 609 -18.02 -6.23 -9.84
CA SER A 609 -18.58 -7.24 -10.73
C SER A 609 -17.52 -7.66 -11.74
N LYS A 610 -17.28 -8.98 -11.87
CA LYS A 610 -16.30 -9.53 -12.80
C LYS A 610 -16.58 -9.07 -14.24
N ASP A 611 -17.82 -9.20 -14.69
CA ASP A 611 -18.25 -8.83 -16.05
C ASP A 611 -18.04 -7.33 -16.34
N VAL A 612 -18.27 -6.48 -15.32
CA VAL A 612 -18.06 -5.02 -15.44
C VAL A 612 -16.59 -4.70 -15.58
N ILE A 613 -15.73 -5.34 -14.77
CA ILE A 613 -14.27 -5.12 -14.82
C ILE A 613 -13.68 -5.66 -16.12
N GLU A 614 -14.14 -6.79 -16.64
CA GLU A 614 -13.73 -7.32 -17.95
C GLU A 614 -14.08 -6.34 -19.09
N LYS A 615 -15.30 -5.76 -19.05
CA LYS A 615 -15.69 -4.72 -20.00
C LYS A 615 -14.82 -3.46 -19.84
N LEU A 616 -14.50 -3.08 -18.62
CA LEU A 616 -13.64 -1.94 -18.33
C LEU A 616 -12.23 -2.17 -18.87
N HIS A 617 -11.68 -3.38 -18.71
CA HIS A 617 -10.38 -3.78 -19.27
C HIS A 617 -10.36 -3.66 -20.79
N LYS A 618 -11.37 -4.21 -21.47
CA LYS A 618 -11.47 -4.16 -22.94
C LYS A 618 -11.63 -2.73 -23.47
N LYS A 619 -12.27 -1.84 -22.71
CA LYS A 619 -12.50 -0.42 -23.06
C LYS A 619 -11.35 0.52 -22.69
N ALA A 620 -10.42 0.10 -21.84
CA ALA A 620 -9.33 0.95 -21.39
C ALA A 620 -8.46 1.55 -22.53
N PRO A 621 -8.09 0.79 -23.58
CA PRO A 621 -7.37 1.36 -24.74
C PRO A 621 -8.16 2.48 -25.42
N GLU A 622 -9.45 2.26 -25.66
CA GLU A 622 -10.33 3.24 -26.31
C GLU A 622 -10.45 4.52 -25.49
N LEU A 623 -10.60 4.42 -24.16
CA LEU A 623 -10.63 5.56 -23.25
C LEU A 623 -9.34 6.39 -23.35
N ILE A 624 -8.17 5.73 -23.35
CA ILE A 624 -6.88 6.43 -23.46
C ILE A 624 -6.76 7.10 -24.83
N VAL A 625 -7.15 6.42 -25.91
CA VAL A 625 -7.14 6.97 -27.26
C VAL A 625 -8.07 8.18 -27.41
N LYS A 626 -9.25 8.17 -26.79
CA LYS A 626 -10.14 9.33 -26.70
C LYS A 626 -9.47 10.52 -25.99
N LEU A 627 -8.75 10.26 -24.88
CA LEU A 627 -7.97 11.29 -24.21
C LEU A 627 -6.83 11.82 -25.10
N GLU A 628 -6.15 10.94 -25.86
CA GLU A 628 -5.10 11.32 -26.80
C GLU A 628 -5.62 12.26 -27.90
N LYS A 629 -6.88 12.15 -28.32
CA LYS A 629 -7.52 13.07 -29.27
C LYS A 629 -7.79 14.46 -28.67
N ILE A 630 -7.94 14.57 -27.36
CA ILE A 630 -8.25 15.83 -26.66
C ILE A 630 -6.96 16.56 -26.25
N PHE A 631 -6.10 15.89 -25.48
CA PHE A 631 -4.95 16.51 -24.83
C PHE A 631 -3.68 16.48 -25.72
N PRO A 632 -2.73 17.43 -25.49
CA PRO A 632 -1.47 17.40 -26.22
C PRO A 632 -0.59 16.22 -25.81
N PRO A 633 0.34 15.75 -26.68
CA PRO A 633 1.22 14.61 -26.40
C PRO A 633 1.92 14.69 -25.04
N GLY A 634 2.29 15.89 -24.60
CA GLY A 634 2.94 16.11 -23.30
C GLY A 634 2.12 15.75 -22.06
N PHE A 635 0.82 15.46 -22.22
CA PHE A 635 -0.06 15.00 -21.14
C PHE A 635 0.19 13.51 -20.80
N PHE A 636 0.55 12.67 -21.78
CA PHE A 636 0.61 11.22 -21.67
C PHE A 636 1.92 10.73 -21.05
N THR A 637 1.94 10.74 -19.72
CA THR A 637 3.05 10.22 -18.91
C THR A 637 2.93 8.70 -18.73
N PRO A 638 3.93 8.01 -18.14
CA PRO A 638 3.78 6.61 -17.73
C PRO A 638 2.51 6.34 -16.92
N MET A 639 2.11 7.28 -16.04
CA MET A 639 0.91 7.12 -15.21
C MET A 639 -0.39 7.06 -16.04
N THR A 640 -0.49 7.84 -17.11
CA THR A 640 -1.66 7.79 -17.99
C THR A 640 -1.73 6.46 -18.75
N HIS A 641 -0.56 5.91 -19.14
CA HIS A 641 -0.49 4.60 -19.76
C HIS A 641 -0.92 3.47 -18.82
N LEU A 642 -0.59 3.55 -17.52
CA LEU A 642 -0.91 2.49 -16.57
C LEU A 642 -2.43 2.22 -16.42
N ILE A 643 -3.30 3.15 -16.80
CA ILE A 643 -4.76 2.94 -16.88
C ILE A 643 -5.09 1.66 -17.66
N LEU A 644 -4.29 1.33 -18.68
CA LEU A 644 -4.43 0.13 -19.51
C LEU A 644 -4.46 -1.17 -18.70
N HIS A 645 -3.68 -1.23 -17.60
CA HIS A 645 -3.46 -2.45 -16.83
C HIS A 645 -4.33 -2.56 -15.57
N LEU A 646 -4.86 -1.43 -15.06
CA LEU A 646 -5.48 -1.39 -13.74
C LEU A 646 -6.69 -2.32 -13.60
N ALA A 647 -7.51 -2.43 -14.64
CA ALA A 647 -8.70 -3.29 -14.61
C ALA A 647 -8.32 -4.79 -14.60
N ASN A 648 -7.31 -5.19 -15.39
CA ASN A 648 -6.79 -6.56 -15.34
C ASN A 648 -6.21 -6.91 -13.97
N GLU A 649 -5.53 -5.97 -13.32
CA GLU A 649 -5.03 -6.20 -11.96
C GLU A 649 -6.14 -6.40 -10.92
N VAL A 650 -7.34 -5.84 -11.13
CA VAL A 650 -8.50 -6.13 -10.27
C VAL A 650 -8.99 -7.56 -10.48
N LEU A 651 -8.99 -8.05 -11.70
CA LEU A 651 -9.33 -9.46 -11.99
C LEU A 651 -8.32 -10.42 -11.35
N LEU A 652 -7.03 -10.07 -11.36
CA LEU A 652 -5.96 -10.87 -10.78
C LEU A 652 -5.93 -10.81 -9.26
N GLY A 653 -5.88 -9.61 -8.69
CA GLY A 653 -5.57 -9.36 -7.27
C GLY A 653 -6.76 -8.98 -6.40
N GLY A 654 -7.97 -8.90 -6.96
CA GLY A 654 -9.18 -8.48 -6.24
C GLY A 654 -9.30 -6.97 -6.05
N PRO A 655 -10.21 -6.51 -5.17
CA PRO A 655 -10.52 -5.09 -5.02
C PRO A 655 -9.32 -4.24 -4.66
N VAL A 656 -9.24 -3.07 -5.27
CA VAL A 656 -8.13 -2.11 -5.10
C VAL A 656 -7.90 -1.75 -3.63
N GLN A 657 -8.97 -1.66 -2.85
CA GLN A 657 -8.90 -1.25 -1.43
C GLN A 657 -8.09 -2.20 -0.55
N ASN A 658 -7.95 -3.47 -0.95
CA ASN A 658 -7.19 -4.49 -0.24
C ASN A 658 -5.70 -4.53 -0.65
N ARG A 659 -5.29 -3.70 -1.63
CA ARG A 659 -3.93 -3.68 -2.19
C ARG A 659 -3.42 -2.28 -2.58
N TRP A 660 -3.99 -1.20 -2.02
CA TRP A 660 -3.55 0.17 -2.24
C TRP A 660 -2.67 0.72 -1.12
N GLN A 661 -1.97 1.83 -1.41
CA GLN A 661 -1.01 2.43 -0.48
C GLN A 661 -1.63 3.36 0.59
N TYR A 662 -2.95 3.53 0.65
CA TYR A 662 -3.57 4.34 1.71
C TYR A 662 -3.38 3.76 3.11
N GLY A 663 -3.45 2.42 3.27
CA GLY A 663 -3.20 1.72 4.53
C GLY A 663 -1.77 1.95 5.02
N PRO A 664 -0.75 1.48 4.27
CA PRO A 664 0.66 1.69 4.62
C PRO A 664 1.05 3.16 4.80
N GLY A 665 0.50 4.08 3.97
CA GLY A 665 0.74 5.52 4.11
C GLY A 665 0.22 6.10 5.43
N ARG A 666 -0.96 5.65 5.92
CA ARG A 666 -1.46 6.00 7.27
C ARG A 666 -0.58 5.43 8.36
N GLN A 667 -0.09 4.21 8.19
CA GLN A 667 0.84 3.57 9.13
C GLN A 667 2.17 4.33 9.19
N ASN A 668 2.75 4.73 8.07
CA ASN A 668 3.95 5.57 8.04
C ASN A 668 3.75 6.91 8.77
N LYS A 669 2.58 7.55 8.59
CA LYS A 669 2.24 8.76 9.36
C LYS A 669 2.19 8.48 10.86
N HIS A 670 1.64 7.35 11.28
CA HIS A 670 1.59 6.92 12.67
C HIS A 670 3.01 6.67 13.22
N LEU A 671 3.86 5.90 12.52
CA LEU A 671 5.25 5.68 12.91
C LEU A 671 6.05 6.98 13.08
N ARG A 672 5.83 7.96 12.21
CA ARG A 672 6.45 9.28 12.33
C ARG A 672 6.08 9.97 13.65
N GLN A 673 4.83 9.84 14.09
CA GLN A 673 4.37 10.42 15.36
C GLN A 673 4.98 9.71 16.57
N LYS A 674 5.33 8.42 16.43
CA LYS A 674 5.95 7.61 17.48
C LYS A 674 7.47 7.79 17.59
N CYS A 675 8.10 8.52 16.66
CA CYS A 675 9.52 8.83 16.73
C CYS A 675 9.81 9.88 17.81
N GLY A 676 9.94 9.45 19.06
CA GLY A 676 10.21 10.33 20.20
C GLY A 676 11.68 10.78 20.27
N ASN A 677 12.63 9.89 19.96
CA ASN A 677 14.07 10.20 19.97
C ASN A 677 14.62 10.28 18.57
N LYS A 678 14.86 11.51 18.09
CA LYS A 678 15.37 11.78 16.75
C LYS A 678 16.87 11.49 16.57
N ALA A 679 17.59 11.22 17.66
CA ALA A 679 19.00 10.77 17.56
C ALA A 679 19.09 9.24 17.31
N LYS A 680 18.01 8.48 17.64
CA LYS A 680 17.93 7.02 17.44
C LYS A 680 16.56 6.68 16.87
N ILE A 681 16.28 7.14 15.67
CA ILE A 681 14.97 7.14 15.00
C ILE A 681 14.39 5.72 14.92
N GLU A 682 15.12 4.80 14.31
CA GLU A 682 14.65 3.44 14.04
C GLU A 682 14.44 2.65 15.34
N ALA A 683 15.30 2.88 16.35
CA ALA A 683 15.14 2.26 17.65
C ALA A 683 13.89 2.79 18.36
N SER A 684 13.67 4.11 18.30
CA SER A 684 12.49 4.75 18.89
C SER A 684 11.18 4.24 18.27
N ILE A 685 11.16 4.04 16.95
CA ILE A 685 10.02 3.48 16.23
C ILE A 685 9.80 2.02 16.62
N ALA A 686 10.84 1.18 16.62
CA ALA A 686 10.73 -0.23 16.95
C ALA A 686 10.20 -0.45 18.38
N GLU A 687 10.75 0.25 19.36
CA GLU A 687 10.31 0.17 20.75
C GLU A 687 8.84 0.63 20.94
N ALA A 688 8.44 1.69 20.24
CA ALA A 688 7.06 2.16 20.30
C ALA A 688 6.07 1.15 19.70
N VAL A 689 6.43 0.53 18.56
CA VAL A 689 5.60 -0.48 17.90
C VAL A 689 5.44 -1.72 18.79
N ILE A 690 6.52 -2.20 19.43
CA ILE A 690 6.43 -3.35 20.35
C ILE A 690 5.49 -3.04 21.52
N LEU A 691 5.56 -1.85 22.11
CA LEU A 691 4.67 -1.45 23.19
C LEU A 691 3.20 -1.39 22.73
N GLU A 692 2.95 -0.93 21.51
CA GLU A 692 1.61 -0.93 20.93
C GLU A 692 1.10 -2.35 20.67
N GLU A 693 1.92 -3.22 20.10
CA GLU A 693 1.56 -4.62 19.85
C GLU A 693 1.16 -5.34 21.13
N VAL A 694 1.87 -5.10 22.22
CA VAL A 694 1.54 -5.66 23.54
C VAL A 694 0.21 -5.10 24.07
N SER A 695 -0.02 -3.80 23.89
CA SER A 695 -1.27 -3.15 24.30
C SER A 695 -2.48 -3.66 23.48
N ASP A 696 -2.32 -3.76 22.16
CA ASP A 696 -3.37 -4.22 21.26
C ASP A 696 -3.74 -5.70 21.50
N LEU A 697 -2.73 -6.52 21.78
CA LEU A 697 -2.92 -7.92 22.11
C LEU A 697 -3.82 -8.09 23.34
N ARG A 698 -3.55 -7.33 24.40
CA ARG A 698 -4.34 -7.41 25.60
C ARG A 698 -5.79 -6.97 25.41
N THR A 699 -6.04 -5.91 24.66
CA THR A 699 -7.42 -5.45 24.39
C THR A 699 -8.25 -6.52 23.67
N SER A 700 -7.60 -7.42 22.95
CA SER A 700 -8.25 -8.56 22.29
C SER A 700 -8.63 -9.68 23.27
N TYR A 701 -7.96 -9.78 24.44
CA TYR A 701 -8.25 -10.80 25.45
C TYR A 701 -9.22 -10.36 26.55
N TYR A 702 -9.30 -9.05 26.81
CA TYR A 702 -10.13 -8.50 27.90
C TYR A 702 -10.96 -7.31 27.42
N PRO A 703 -11.92 -7.53 26.48
CA PRO A 703 -12.69 -6.44 25.89
C PRO A 703 -13.54 -5.68 26.92
N ASP A 704 -13.97 -6.33 28.02
CA ASP A 704 -14.96 -5.80 28.94
C ASP A 704 -14.38 -4.90 30.06
N HIS A 705 -13.06 -4.87 30.26
CA HIS A 705 -12.45 -4.24 31.42
C HIS A 705 -11.62 -2.97 31.13
N VAL A 706 -11.45 -2.59 29.88
CA VAL A 706 -10.61 -1.44 29.51
C VAL A 706 -11.34 -0.53 28.54
N PRO A 707 -11.52 0.76 28.87
CA PRO A 707 -11.85 1.75 27.86
C PRO A 707 -10.77 1.71 26.81
N HIS A 708 -11.12 1.33 25.60
CA HIS A 708 -10.20 1.21 24.49
C HIS A 708 -9.67 2.58 24.11
N LEU A 709 -8.51 2.98 24.62
CA LEU A 709 -7.82 4.21 24.21
C LEU A 709 -7.58 4.25 22.70
N HIS A 710 -7.48 3.09 22.04
CA HIS A 710 -7.32 2.96 20.59
C HIS A 710 -8.61 2.74 19.82
N ASN A 711 -9.64 2.21 20.43
CA ASN A 711 -10.98 2.26 19.89
C ASN A 711 -11.53 3.63 20.26
N LYS A 712 -11.16 4.65 19.47
CA LYS A 712 -12.02 5.83 19.46
C LYS A 712 -13.41 5.30 19.20
N VAL A 713 -14.28 5.46 20.19
CA VAL A 713 -15.73 5.31 20.02
C VAL A 713 -16.03 5.89 18.65
N PRO A 714 -16.64 5.15 17.73
CA PRO A 714 -16.99 5.70 16.43
C PRO A 714 -17.55 7.09 16.69
N ARG A 715 -17.15 8.08 15.92
CA ARG A 715 -17.51 9.49 16.11
C ARG A 715 -19.02 9.73 16.34
N TYR A 716 -19.76 8.69 16.16
CA TYR A 716 -21.19 8.50 16.32
C TYR A 716 -21.41 7.43 17.38
N ASN A 717 -21.98 7.82 18.52
CA ASN A 717 -22.45 6.89 19.53
C ASN A 717 -23.56 6.05 18.91
N ILE A 718 -23.30 4.77 18.81
CA ILE A 718 -24.21 3.80 18.27
C ILE A 718 -24.97 3.23 19.49
N GLU A 719 -26.12 3.79 19.78
CA GLU A 719 -27.15 3.03 20.50
C GLU A 719 -27.80 2.13 19.45
N GLU A 720 -27.88 0.83 19.72
CA GLU A 720 -28.64 -0.07 18.87
C GLU A 720 -30.07 0.47 18.72
N PRO A 721 -30.58 0.60 17.50
CA PRO A 721 -31.93 1.11 17.31
C PRO A 721 -32.92 0.18 18.04
N LYS A 722 -33.77 0.76 18.87
CA LYS A 722 -34.80 0.03 19.66
C LYS A 722 -35.86 -0.66 18.77
N TYR A 723 -35.84 -0.40 17.47
CA TYR A 723 -36.65 -1.07 16.46
C TYR A 723 -35.84 -1.22 15.18
N GLN A 724 -36.15 -2.26 14.40
CA GLN A 724 -35.57 -2.43 13.06
C GLN A 724 -36.41 -1.65 12.04
N PRO A 725 -35.85 -0.60 11.43
CA PRO A 725 -36.54 0.14 10.39
C PRO A 725 -36.73 -0.71 9.13
N MET A 726 -37.80 -0.49 8.38
CA MET A 726 -38.12 -1.23 7.15
C MET A 726 -37.13 -0.94 6.01
N LEU A 727 -36.41 0.20 6.04
CA LEU A 727 -35.48 0.61 4.99
C LEU A 727 -34.05 0.60 5.51
N ASP A 728 -33.13 0.06 4.73
CA ASP A 728 -31.68 0.03 5.04
C ASP A 728 -31.07 1.41 5.31
N LEU A 729 -31.65 2.48 4.71
CA LEU A 729 -31.28 3.87 4.96
C LEU A 729 -31.33 4.21 6.46
N PHE A 730 -32.31 3.69 7.19
CA PHE A 730 -32.50 3.97 8.63
C PHE A 730 -31.72 3.00 9.51
N ASN A 731 -31.15 1.95 8.96
CA ASN A 731 -30.21 1.06 9.64
C ASN A 731 -28.79 1.67 9.68
N ALA A 732 -28.48 2.65 8.81
CA ALA A 732 -27.21 3.34 8.86
C ALA A 732 -27.13 4.21 10.12
N GLN A 733 -26.19 3.85 10.97
CA GLN A 733 -25.94 4.58 12.22
C GLN A 733 -25.28 5.92 11.89
N GLY A 734 -26.03 6.99 11.99
CA GLY A 734 -25.56 8.36 11.83
C GLY A 734 -25.48 9.11 13.17
N GLY A 735 -24.61 10.11 13.25
CA GLY A 735 -24.45 10.93 14.44
C GLY A 735 -23.95 12.34 14.11
N ARG A 736 -23.97 13.23 15.09
CA ARG A 736 -23.55 14.63 14.92
C ARG A 736 -22.04 14.75 14.75
N ALA A 737 -21.59 15.45 13.70
CA ALA A 737 -20.19 15.79 13.50
C ALA A 737 -19.87 17.21 13.96
N GLY A 738 -20.08 17.52 15.21
CA GLY A 738 -19.80 18.84 15.81
C GLY A 738 -21.02 19.53 16.39
N ALA A 739 -20.92 20.84 16.69
CA ALA A 739 -22.02 21.62 17.22
C ALA A 739 -23.13 21.78 16.16
N SER A 740 -24.35 21.42 16.51
CA SER A 740 -25.52 21.63 15.65
C SER A 740 -26.07 23.04 15.81
N LYS A 741 -26.43 23.69 14.69
CA LYS A 741 -27.26 24.87 14.68
C LYS A 741 -28.64 24.49 14.15
N PRO A 742 -29.73 24.94 14.77
CA PRO A 742 -31.06 24.78 14.18
C PRO A 742 -31.06 25.43 12.78
N TYR A 743 -31.58 24.74 11.81
CA TYR A 743 -31.73 25.24 10.45
C TYR A 743 -33.17 25.00 9.98
N ASN A 744 -33.88 26.04 9.73
CA ASN A 744 -35.18 25.94 9.08
C ASN A 744 -34.96 25.85 7.57
N MET A 745 -35.08 24.63 7.04
CA MET A 745 -34.89 24.35 5.64
C MET A 745 -36.01 25.03 4.82
N PRO A 746 -35.69 25.85 3.82
CA PRO A 746 -36.68 26.36 2.88
C PRO A 746 -37.41 25.20 2.19
N ARG A 747 -38.68 25.43 1.83
CA ARG A 747 -39.52 24.39 1.21
C ARG A 747 -38.89 23.80 -0.06
N GLN A 748 -38.29 24.63 -0.89
CA GLN A 748 -37.60 24.18 -2.11
C GLN A 748 -36.39 23.26 -1.80
N GLU A 749 -35.56 23.63 -0.85
CA GLU A 749 -34.44 22.75 -0.42
C GLU A 749 -34.94 21.43 0.13
N TRP A 750 -36.05 21.43 0.87
CA TRP A 750 -36.67 20.22 1.39
C TRP A 750 -37.22 19.35 0.24
N GLU A 751 -37.88 19.92 -0.73
CA GLU A 751 -38.39 19.23 -1.93
C GLU A 751 -37.24 18.63 -2.75
N ASP A 752 -36.16 19.41 -2.95
CA ASP A 752 -34.93 18.94 -3.65
C ASP A 752 -34.23 17.80 -2.89
N LEU A 753 -34.17 17.90 -1.57
CA LEU A 753 -33.60 16.84 -0.71
C LEU A 753 -34.46 15.57 -0.76
N MET A 754 -35.79 15.72 -0.67
CA MET A 754 -36.72 14.58 -0.77
C MET A 754 -36.66 13.93 -2.15
N PHE A 755 -36.59 14.71 -3.20
CA PHE A 755 -36.41 14.23 -4.56
C PHE A 755 -35.09 13.45 -4.69
N TYR A 756 -34.00 14.00 -4.18
CA TYR A 756 -32.70 13.33 -4.17
C TYR A 756 -32.74 12.01 -3.40
N ILE A 757 -33.32 12.01 -2.20
CA ILE A 757 -33.47 10.81 -1.36
C ILE A 757 -34.26 9.74 -2.12
N LEU A 758 -35.44 10.10 -2.64
CA LEU A 758 -36.32 9.17 -3.34
C LEU A 758 -35.69 8.55 -4.60
N HIS A 759 -34.84 9.31 -5.32
CA HIS A 759 -34.17 8.82 -6.53
C HIS A 759 -32.86 8.06 -6.27
N ASN A 760 -32.34 8.07 -5.05
CA ASN A 760 -31.08 7.40 -4.71
C ASN A 760 -31.23 6.29 -3.67
N ILE A 761 -32.46 5.95 -3.29
CA ILE A 761 -32.75 4.82 -2.42
C ILE A 761 -33.13 3.63 -3.28
N LYS A 762 -32.38 2.54 -3.19
CA LYS A 762 -32.58 1.35 -4.01
C LYS A 762 -33.97 0.72 -3.82
N GLU A 763 -34.48 0.71 -2.60
CA GLU A 763 -35.80 0.19 -2.26
C GLU A 763 -36.96 1.02 -2.86
N VAL A 764 -36.73 2.29 -3.06
CA VAL A 764 -37.71 3.17 -3.73
C VAL A 764 -37.66 2.99 -5.24
N GLU A 765 -36.50 2.76 -5.81
CA GLU A 765 -36.33 2.43 -7.24
C GLU A 765 -37.12 1.18 -7.62
N GLU A 766 -37.14 0.17 -6.78
CA GLU A 766 -37.94 -1.05 -6.98
C GLU A 766 -39.45 -0.80 -6.97
N VAL A 767 -39.91 0.19 -6.22
CA VAL A 767 -41.33 0.58 -6.18
C VAL A 767 -41.75 1.39 -7.40
N TRP A 768 -40.84 2.21 -7.94
CA TRP A 768 -41.09 3.00 -9.15
C TRP A 768 -41.04 2.18 -10.45
N MET A 769 -40.36 1.04 -10.42
CA MET A 769 -40.26 0.13 -11.57
C MET A 769 -41.42 -0.87 -11.65
N ARG A 770 -42.30 -0.93 -10.65
CA ARG A 770 -43.55 -1.68 -10.63
C ARG A 770 -44.72 -0.78 -11.04
#